data_c07049e53a3d7f3a646d358ead4a239c
#
_entry.id   c07049e53a3d7f3a646d358ead4a239c
#
_cell.length_a   1.000
_cell.length_b   1.000
_cell.length_c   1.000
_cell.angle_alpha   90.00
_cell.angle_beta   90.00
_cell.angle_gamma   90.00
#
_symmetry.space_group_name_H-M   'P 1'
#
loop_
_entity.id
_entity.type
_entity.pdbx_description
1 polymer ?
#
loop_
_entity_poly.entity_id
_entity_poly.type
_entity_poly.pdbx_seq_one_letter_code
_entity_poly.pdbx_strand_id
1 'polypeptide(L)'
;MNKLFGFFAMGVLMLTSCSEAQQSAEQPWIVDRFDDIKVIRYEVPGFENLTLEEKELIYYLSEAAKCGRDIMFDQNFKYNLAIRRTLETIYTQSEVKTGDEFAAFEKYLKKVWFANGIHHHYSNDKFTPEFSEAWFREQLAKYINDENRQIENDLLCKILFDKELYASRLNQKQGVDVIVESAGNYYEGVNQAEVEAFYQAMIDADANNPEPISYGLNSKLVKDENGKIYEQVWKIGGMYTEALEKIVYWLEKAATVANPTQKEVIEALIKYYKSGDLKDFDNYNVLWVKDTASNVDFVNGFIEDYGDPLGRKASWESVVNFRDVEACKRTEIMAANAQWFEDNAPINPAYRKKEVKGVSAKVITVAMLAGDCYPATAIGINLPNADWIRKEHGSKSVTIDNITYAYDKAAQGNGFAEEFILREEDRERAKNYGKLGDDLHTDLHECLGHGSGQLAPGTKGNELRTYSSTLEEARADLFALYYLGDEKLVEIGLIPTLDVAWSQYSDYIMNGYMTQLSRIELGKDVEESHMRNRKLIAEWCYEKGKAENVIELVKKDGKTYIVVNDFVKLRKLFGELLCEVQRIKSEGDYEACKALVEGYAVKINPELHKEVIERNAALNIEPYGGFVNPEYELVTDAEGKVVDVKLTYPANYVEQHLYYAKEYSFLPSIN
;
A
#
# COMPACT_ATOMS: atom_id res chain seq x y z
N MET A 1 36.47 -39.03 -80.09
CA MET A 1 36.67 -40.23 -79.24
C MET A 1 36.57 -39.73 -77.82
N ASN A 2 35.83 -40.46 -77.03
CA ASN A 2 35.58 -40.37 -75.61
C ASN A 2 34.47 -39.44 -75.14
N LYS A 3 33.38 -40.10 -74.79
CA LYS A 3 32.18 -39.70 -74.10
C LYS A 3 32.48 -39.55 -72.59
N LEU A 4 31.97 -38.49 -71.96
CA LEU A 4 31.84 -38.44 -70.51
C LEU A 4 30.37 -38.31 -70.13
N PHE A 5 29.90 -39.30 -69.37
CA PHE A 5 28.57 -39.34 -68.74
C PHE A 5 28.57 -38.44 -67.49
N GLY A 6 27.67 -37.51 -67.43
CA GLY A 6 27.41 -36.73 -66.21
C GLY A 6 26.23 -37.34 -65.43
N PHE A 7 26.46 -37.68 -64.14
CA PHE A 7 25.43 -38.03 -63.17
C PHE A 7 24.85 -36.79 -62.54
N PHE A 8 23.56 -36.57 -62.67
CA PHE A 8 22.79 -35.62 -61.88
C PHE A 8 22.49 -36.28 -60.57
N ALA A 9 23.07 -35.72 -59.45
CA ALA A 9 22.65 -36.03 -58.08
C ALA A 9 21.68 -34.96 -57.65
N MET A 10 20.43 -35.34 -57.44
CA MET A 10 19.36 -34.50 -56.92
C MET A 10 19.52 -34.43 -55.37
N GLY A 11 20.12 -33.38 -54.88
CA GLY A 11 20.23 -33.10 -53.46
C GLY A 11 18.91 -32.55 -52.92
N VAL A 12 18.25 -33.34 -52.08
CA VAL A 12 17.12 -32.86 -51.25
C VAL A 12 17.67 -32.00 -50.14
N LEU A 13 17.49 -30.69 -50.23
CA LEU A 13 17.69 -29.78 -49.11
C LEU A 13 16.55 -29.98 -48.13
N MET A 14 16.81 -30.67 -47.01
CA MET A 14 15.98 -30.59 -45.81
C MET A 14 16.25 -29.21 -45.16
N LEU A 15 15.31 -28.31 -45.29
CA LEU A 15 15.21 -27.11 -44.46
C LEU A 15 14.79 -27.56 -43.08
N THR A 16 15.74 -27.76 -42.19
CA THR A 16 15.51 -27.77 -40.75
C THR A 16 15.27 -26.32 -40.34
N SER A 17 14.00 -25.94 -40.18
CA SER A 17 13.63 -24.74 -39.47
C SER A 17 13.97 -24.95 -38.00
N CYS A 18 15.15 -24.53 -37.58
CA CYS A 18 15.40 -24.20 -36.20
C CYS A 18 14.55 -22.97 -35.89
N SER A 19 13.42 -23.15 -35.22
CA SER A 19 12.80 -22.10 -34.46
C SER A 19 13.76 -21.76 -33.33
N GLU A 20 14.60 -20.76 -33.53
CA GLU A 20 15.21 -20.04 -32.42
C GLU A 20 14.05 -19.46 -31.62
N ALA A 21 13.71 -20.10 -30.48
CA ALA A 21 13.01 -19.46 -29.41
C ALA A 21 13.91 -18.30 -29.00
N GLN A 22 13.59 -17.08 -29.44
CA GLN A 22 14.10 -15.88 -28.83
C GLN A 22 13.73 -15.99 -27.34
N GLN A 23 14.69 -16.35 -26.50
CA GLN A 23 14.64 -16.01 -25.11
C GLN A 23 14.53 -14.49 -25.08
N SER A 24 13.33 -13.99 -24.87
CA SER A 24 13.11 -12.59 -24.53
C SER A 24 13.97 -12.32 -23.29
N ALA A 25 14.94 -11.42 -23.40
CA ALA A 25 15.70 -10.98 -22.24
C ALA A 25 14.69 -10.58 -21.17
N GLU A 26 14.81 -11.21 -19.99
CA GLU A 26 13.91 -10.97 -18.87
C GLU A 26 13.94 -9.45 -18.57
N GLN A 27 12.77 -8.79 -18.65
CA GLN A 27 12.72 -7.36 -18.41
C GLN A 27 13.09 -7.06 -16.96
N PRO A 28 13.85 -5.99 -16.68
CA PRO A 28 14.27 -5.67 -15.31
C PRO A 28 13.05 -5.39 -14.43
N TRP A 29 13.10 -5.84 -13.18
CA TRP A 29 12.07 -5.57 -12.18
C TRP A 29 12.05 -4.11 -11.74
N ILE A 30 13.22 -3.47 -11.64
CA ILE A 30 13.36 -2.05 -11.34
C ILE A 30 13.46 -1.29 -12.65
N VAL A 31 12.50 -0.40 -12.91
CA VAL A 31 12.38 0.37 -14.17
C VAL A 31 12.94 1.78 -14.05
N ASP A 32 13.03 2.33 -12.84
CA ASP A 32 13.62 3.65 -12.60
C ASP A 32 14.15 3.76 -11.16
N ARG A 33 15.07 4.70 -10.93
CA ARG A 33 15.64 5.06 -9.62
C ARG A 33 15.89 6.56 -9.59
N PHE A 34 15.42 7.24 -8.56
CA PHE A 34 15.67 8.66 -8.35
C PHE A 34 15.53 9.01 -6.85
N ASP A 35 16.49 9.79 -6.35
CA ASP A 35 16.56 10.18 -4.95
C ASP A 35 16.54 8.94 -4.01
N ASP A 36 15.59 8.82 -3.13
CA ASP A 36 15.38 7.73 -2.19
C ASP A 36 14.30 6.71 -2.64
N ILE A 37 13.95 6.74 -3.93
CA ILE A 37 12.84 5.98 -4.52
C ILE A 37 13.34 5.04 -5.61
N LYS A 38 12.85 3.79 -5.59
CA LYS A 38 12.90 2.84 -6.69
C LYS A 38 11.50 2.61 -7.26
N VAL A 39 11.38 2.57 -8.57
CA VAL A 39 10.15 2.23 -9.27
C VAL A 39 10.24 0.81 -9.81
N ILE A 40 9.27 0.00 -9.47
CA ILE A 40 9.24 -1.44 -9.68
C ILE A 40 8.13 -1.77 -10.68
N ARG A 41 8.38 -2.70 -11.56
CA ARG A 41 7.37 -3.34 -12.40
C ARG A 41 6.74 -4.51 -11.62
N TYR A 42 5.44 -4.67 -11.70
CA TYR A 42 4.80 -5.90 -11.23
C TYR A 42 4.15 -6.65 -12.39
N GLU A 43 4.01 -7.95 -12.22
CA GLU A 43 3.35 -8.84 -13.18
C GLU A 43 1.96 -9.23 -12.69
N VAL A 44 1.11 -9.68 -13.60
CA VAL A 44 -0.29 -10.08 -13.33
C VAL A 44 -0.45 -11.56 -13.70
N PRO A 45 0.15 -12.48 -12.92
CA PRO A 45 0.09 -13.91 -13.19
C PRO A 45 -1.35 -14.40 -13.13
N GLY A 46 -1.71 -15.33 -14.03
CA GLY A 46 -3.04 -15.90 -14.11
C GLY A 46 -4.03 -15.11 -14.96
N PHE A 47 -3.69 -13.90 -15.44
CA PHE A 47 -4.56 -13.11 -16.32
C PHE A 47 -4.94 -13.85 -17.61
N GLU A 48 -4.01 -14.61 -18.16
CA GLU A 48 -4.22 -15.43 -19.36
C GLU A 48 -5.30 -16.51 -19.19
N ASN A 49 -5.54 -16.95 -17.96
CA ASN A 49 -6.49 -18.01 -17.63
C ASN A 49 -7.92 -17.49 -17.37
N LEU A 50 -8.10 -16.17 -17.33
CA LEU A 50 -9.41 -15.54 -17.12
C LEU A 50 -10.30 -15.69 -18.36
N THR A 51 -11.61 -15.71 -18.14
CA THR A 51 -12.60 -15.65 -19.23
C THR A 51 -12.53 -14.32 -19.96
N LEU A 52 -13.09 -14.23 -21.17
CA LEU A 52 -13.13 -12.99 -21.92
C LEU A 52 -13.88 -11.90 -21.14
N GLU A 53 -15.02 -12.23 -20.53
CA GLU A 53 -15.81 -11.31 -19.73
C GLU A 53 -15.04 -10.80 -18.52
N GLU A 54 -14.26 -11.63 -17.84
CA GLU A 54 -13.41 -11.22 -16.71
C GLU A 54 -12.26 -10.30 -17.18
N LYS A 55 -11.64 -10.59 -18.32
CA LYS A 55 -10.62 -9.72 -18.91
C LYS A 55 -11.19 -8.38 -19.32
N GLU A 56 -12.35 -8.34 -19.97
CA GLU A 56 -13.06 -7.10 -20.29
C GLU A 56 -13.44 -6.31 -19.03
N LEU A 57 -13.89 -7.00 -17.99
CA LEU A 57 -14.23 -6.39 -16.70
C LEU A 57 -13.01 -5.71 -16.07
N ILE A 58 -11.85 -6.39 -16.04
CA ILE A 58 -10.58 -5.82 -15.56
C ILE A 58 -10.22 -4.58 -16.39
N TYR A 59 -10.34 -4.65 -17.72
CA TYR A 59 -10.07 -3.51 -18.58
C TYR A 59 -10.94 -2.30 -18.22
N TYR A 60 -12.27 -2.46 -18.14
CA TYR A 60 -13.18 -1.35 -17.85
C TYR A 60 -13.00 -0.80 -16.43
N LEU A 61 -12.76 -1.66 -15.43
CA LEU A 61 -12.45 -1.22 -14.08
C LEU A 61 -11.10 -0.49 -14.00
N SER A 62 -10.11 -0.92 -14.78
CA SER A 62 -8.79 -0.25 -14.86
C SER A 62 -8.90 1.13 -15.51
N GLU A 63 -9.74 1.27 -16.55
CA GLU A 63 -10.01 2.57 -17.15
C GLU A 63 -10.72 3.52 -16.14
N ALA A 64 -11.70 3.00 -15.39
CA ALA A 64 -12.34 3.75 -14.31
C ALA A 64 -11.34 4.20 -13.24
N ALA A 65 -10.42 3.31 -12.85
CA ALA A 65 -9.37 3.59 -11.87
C ALA A 65 -8.45 4.73 -12.32
N LYS A 66 -7.98 4.72 -13.56
CA LYS A 66 -7.09 5.76 -14.11
C LYS A 66 -7.76 7.14 -14.18
N CYS A 67 -9.08 7.18 -14.35
CA CYS A 67 -9.84 8.43 -14.42
C CYS A 67 -9.85 9.25 -13.11
N GLY A 68 -9.61 8.63 -11.96
CA GLY A 68 -9.52 9.31 -10.67
C GLY A 68 -8.17 9.94 -10.33
N ARG A 69 -7.17 9.82 -11.21
CA ARG A 69 -5.80 10.30 -10.96
C ARG A 69 -5.71 11.74 -10.44
N ASP A 70 -6.43 12.64 -11.05
CA ASP A 70 -6.39 14.07 -10.70
C ASP A 70 -6.94 14.33 -9.29
N ILE A 71 -7.91 13.54 -8.82
CA ILE A 71 -8.54 13.72 -7.51
C ILE A 71 -7.48 13.66 -6.40
N MET A 72 -6.61 12.66 -6.44
CA MET A 72 -5.58 12.48 -5.41
C MET A 72 -4.57 13.64 -5.37
N PHE A 73 -4.17 14.17 -6.54
CA PHE A 73 -3.32 15.35 -6.61
C PHE A 73 -3.99 16.58 -5.96
N ASP A 74 -5.27 16.81 -6.25
CA ASP A 74 -6.02 17.93 -5.68
C ASP A 74 -6.24 17.78 -4.17
N GLN A 75 -6.60 16.58 -3.70
CA GLN A 75 -6.76 16.30 -2.27
C GLN A 75 -5.47 16.53 -1.46
N ASN A 76 -4.33 16.17 -2.02
CA ASN A 76 -3.04 16.37 -1.37
C ASN A 76 -2.65 17.83 -1.23
N PHE A 77 -2.97 18.68 -2.20
CA PHE A 77 -2.74 20.13 -2.11
C PHE A 77 -3.42 20.87 -3.28
N LYS A 78 -4.16 21.91 -2.99
CA LYS A 78 -4.98 22.66 -3.95
C LYS A 78 -4.26 23.20 -5.20
N TYR A 79 -2.93 23.33 -5.17
CA TYR A 79 -2.14 23.77 -6.31
C TYR A 79 -1.41 22.64 -7.04
N ASN A 80 -1.51 21.41 -6.58
CA ASN A 80 -0.76 20.29 -7.18
C ASN A 80 -1.07 20.06 -8.65
N LEU A 81 -2.33 20.17 -9.08
CA LEU A 81 -2.69 20.02 -10.49
C LEU A 81 -2.06 21.10 -11.35
N ALA A 82 -2.12 22.37 -10.91
CA ALA A 82 -1.48 23.48 -11.61
C ALA A 82 0.03 23.32 -11.68
N ILE A 83 0.67 22.93 -10.58
CA ILE A 83 2.12 22.68 -10.51
C ILE A 83 2.51 21.55 -11.44
N ARG A 84 1.88 20.38 -11.30
CA ARG A 84 2.16 19.19 -12.11
C ARG A 84 2.05 19.51 -13.61
N ARG A 85 0.96 20.12 -14.08
CA ARG A 85 0.77 20.45 -15.48
C ARG A 85 1.78 21.47 -16.01
N THR A 86 2.20 22.41 -15.18
CA THR A 86 3.26 23.36 -15.54
C THR A 86 4.60 22.64 -15.73
N LEU A 87 4.95 21.75 -14.77
CA LEU A 87 6.18 20.95 -14.87
C LEU A 87 6.15 19.99 -16.07
N GLU A 88 5.03 19.31 -16.32
CA GLU A 88 4.80 18.43 -17.48
C GLU A 88 4.93 19.20 -18.80
N THR A 89 4.42 20.44 -18.88
CA THR A 89 4.53 21.31 -20.05
C THR A 89 5.99 21.67 -20.32
N ILE A 90 6.73 22.11 -19.30
CA ILE A 90 8.16 22.43 -19.42
C ILE A 90 8.93 21.20 -19.88
N TYR A 91 8.71 20.04 -19.24
CA TYR A 91 9.40 18.78 -19.56
C TYR A 91 9.14 18.37 -21.02
N THR A 92 7.87 18.41 -21.45
CA THR A 92 7.47 17.95 -22.78
C THR A 92 7.97 18.86 -23.89
N GLN A 93 7.97 20.18 -23.68
CA GLN A 93 8.38 21.18 -24.65
C GLN A 93 9.88 21.45 -24.68
N SER A 94 10.63 20.98 -23.67
CA SER A 94 12.09 21.14 -23.62
C SER A 94 12.79 20.38 -24.74
N GLU A 95 13.47 21.10 -25.62
CA GLU A 95 14.26 20.53 -26.70
C GLU A 95 15.58 19.89 -26.20
N VAL A 96 16.17 20.47 -25.13
CA VAL A 96 17.42 20.01 -24.54
C VAL A 96 17.13 19.50 -23.12
N LYS A 97 17.31 18.20 -22.93
CA LYS A 97 17.05 17.49 -21.66
C LYS A 97 18.36 17.04 -21.01
N THR A 98 19.33 17.92 -20.91
CA THR A 98 20.66 17.66 -20.39
C THR A 98 21.15 18.79 -19.48
N GLY A 99 22.17 18.49 -18.66
CA GLY A 99 22.76 19.41 -17.68
C GLY A 99 22.15 19.25 -16.28
N ASP A 100 22.90 19.72 -15.28
CA ASP A 100 22.59 19.50 -13.87
C ASP A 100 21.24 20.08 -13.44
N GLU A 101 20.91 21.28 -13.92
CA GLU A 101 19.63 21.93 -13.62
C GLU A 101 18.44 21.13 -14.20
N PHE A 102 18.56 20.63 -15.45
CA PHE A 102 17.49 19.83 -16.04
C PHE A 102 17.37 18.46 -15.35
N ALA A 103 18.49 17.83 -14.99
CA ALA A 103 18.46 16.56 -14.26
C ALA A 103 17.81 16.72 -12.88
N ALA A 104 18.09 17.80 -12.16
CA ALA A 104 17.45 18.14 -10.89
C ALA A 104 15.93 18.42 -11.08
N PHE A 105 15.55 19.08 -12.16
CA PHE A 105 14.15 19.35 -12.53
C PHE A 105 13.39 18.05 -12.86
N GLU A 106 13.97 17.16 -13.66
CA GLU A 106 13.39 15.85 -13.98
C GLU A 106 13.19 15.01 -12.69
N LYS A 107 14.20 14.98 -11.82
CA LYS A 107 14.10 14.31 -10.52
C LYS A 107 12.95 14.87 -9.69
N TYR A 108 12.80 16.19 -9.62
CA TYR A 108 11.70 16.84 -8.91
C TYR A 108 10.33 16.48 -9.51
N LEU A 109 10.19 16.49 -10.83
CA LEU A 109 8.96 16.09 -11.51
C LEU A 109 8.60 14.63 -11.21
N LYS A 110 9.58 13.72 -11.23
CA LYS A 110 9.41 12.31 -10.86
C LYS A 110 8.92 12.16 -9.41
N LYS A 111 9.47 12.94 -8.48
CA LYS A 111 9.00 12.98 -7.07
C LYS A 111 7.57 13.48 -6.95
N VAL A 112 7.20 14.52 -7.70
CA VAL A 112 5.82 15.04 -7.72
C VAL A 112 4.82 14.00 -8.24
N TRP A 113 5.17 13.26 -9.28
CA TRP A 113 4.34 12.15 -9.75
C TRP A 113 4.23 11.03 -8.71
N PHE A 114 5.35 10.67 -8.08
CA PHE A 114 5.39 9.58 -7.10
C PHE A 114 4.57 9.86 -5.85
N ALA A 115 4.64 11.07 -5.36
CA ALA A 115 3.95 11.48 -4.13
C ALA A 115 2.52 12.02 -4.38
N ASN A 116 2.02 11.98 -5.62
CA ASN A 116 0.77 12.64 -6.00
C ASN A 116 0.74 14.10 -5.55
N GLY A 117 1.88 14.83 -5.65
CA GLY A 117 2.01 16.22 -5.24
C GLY A 117 3.41 16.61 -4.79
N ILE A 118 3.52 17.84 -4.27
CA ILE A 118 4.81 18.44 -3.87
C ILE A 118 5.29 18.05 -2.47
N HIS A 119 4.57 17.16 -1.78
CA HIS A 119 4.93 16.71 -0.45
C HIS A 119 5.29 15.22 -0.47
N HIS A 120 6.31 14.86 0.29
CA HIS A 120 6.78 13.47 0.36
C HIS A 120 5.66 12.54 0.84
N HIS A 121 5.45 11.43 0.15
CA HIS A 121 4.34 10.50 0.39
C HIS A 121 4.34 9.89 1.81
N TYR A 122 5.50 9.80 2.46
CA TYR A 122 5.66 9.20 3.78
C TYR A 122 5.84 10.25 4.89
N SER A 123 6.82 11.18 4.77
CA SER A 123 7.10 12.18 5.81
C SER A 123 6.13 13.36 5.81
N ASN A 124 5.35 13.55 4.74
CA ASN A 124 4.49 14.70 4.50
C ASN A 124 5.22 16.04 4.33
N ASP A 125 6.54 16.08 4.32
CA ASP A 125 7.32 17.30 4.15
C ASP A 125 7.36 17.74 2.70
N LYS A 126 7.33 19.05 2.46
CA LYS A 126 7.44 19.61 1.12
C LYS A 126 8.81 19.37 0.52
N PHE A 127 8.86 18.93 -0.72
CA PHE A 127 10.10 18.80 -1.49
C PHE A 127 10.76 20.16 -1.73
N THR A 128 12.07 20.23 -1.53
CA THR A 128 12.87 21.38 -1.92
C THR A 128 13.44 21.12 -3.32
N PRO A 129 13.20 22.02 -4.31
CA PRO A 129 13.86 21.90 -5.60
C PRO A 129 15.39 21.97 -5.47
N GLU A 130 16.12 21.13 -6.23
CA GLU A 130 17.57 21.16 -6.32
C GLU A 130 18.04 21.99 -7.54
N PHE A 131 17.15 22.32 -8.45
CA PHE A 131 17.38 23.31 -9.51
C PHE A 131 17.18 24.73 -8.97
N SER A 132 17.87 25.71 -9.57
CA SER A 132 17.80 27.08 -9.12
C SER A 132 16.49 27.77 -9.55
N GLU A 133 16.00 28.69 -8.70
CA GLU A 133 14.85 29.54 -9.05
C GLU A 133 15.10 30.36 -10.31
N ALA A 134 16.31 30.86 -10.53
CA ALA A 134 16.68 31.63 -11.70
C ALA A 134 16.50 30.80 -12.98
N TRP A 135 17.03 29.59 -13.01
CA TRP A 135 16.86 28.66 -14.13
C TRP A 135 15.38 28.33 -14.35
N PHE A 136 14.63 28.06 -13.31
CA PHE A 136 13.20 27.74 -13.40
C PHE A 136 12.40 28.90 -13.99
N ARG A 137 12.67 30.13 -13.56
CA ARG A 137 12.05 31.34 -14.15
C ARG A 137 12.36 31.50 -15.64
N GLU A 138 13.56 31.15 -16.09
CA GLU A 138 13.90 31.12 -17.52
C GLU A 138 13.05 30.07 -18.26
N GLN A 139 12.84 28.87 -17.69
CA GLN A 139 11.99 27.86 -18.31
C GLN A 139 10.52 28.31 -18.36
N LEU A 140 10.01 28.93 -17.30
CA LEU A 140 8.67 29.51 -17.28
C LEU A 140 8.50 30.56 -18.38
N ALA A 141 9.46 31.49 -18.51
CA ALA A 141 9.39 32.53 -19.56
C ALA A 141 9.47 31.95 -20.99
N LYS A 142 10.15 30.80 -21.16
CA LYS A 142 10.30 30.15 -22.46
C LYS A 142 9.10 29.29 -22.87
N TYR A 143 8.51 28.57 -21.95
CA TYR A 143 7.54 27.53 -22.26
C TYR A 143 6.11 27.82 -21.77
N ILE A 144 5.91 28.75 -20.83
CA ILE A 144 4.60 29.09 -20.27
C ILE A 144 4.15 30.45 -20.82
N ASN A 145 3.02 30.45 -21.46
CA ASN A 145 2.35 31.62 -22.02
C ASN A 145 0.90 31.75 -21.52
N ASP A 146 0.14 32.74 -21.95
CA ASP A 146 -1.21 32.97 -21.44
C ASP A 146 -2.20 31.83 -21.75
N GLU A 147 -1.95 31.02 -22.81
CA GLU A 147 -2.82 29.91 -23.19
C GLU A 147 -2.62 28.65 -22.33
N ASN A 148 -1.37 28.40 -21.85
CA ASN A 148 -1.04 27.18 -21.07
C ASN A 148 -0.70 27.47 -19.62
N ARG A 149 -0.76 28.73 -19.17
CA ARG A 149 -0.51 29.09 -17.77
C ARG A 149 -1.59 28.51 -16.87
N GLN A 150 -1.19 27.72 -15.90
CA GLN A 150 -2.08 27.09 -14.92
C GLN A 150 -2.20 27.87 -13.62
N ILE A 151 -1.17 28.64 -13.27
CA ILE A 151 -1.03 29.43 -12.06
C ILE A 151 -0.08 30.60 -12.33
N GLU A 152 -0.22 31.72 -11.61
CA GLU A 152 0.70 32.85 -11.73
C GLU A 152 2.15 32.44 -11.41
N ASN A 153 3.09 32.77 -12.29
CA ASN A 153 4.49 32.33 -12.21
C ASN A 153 5.16 32.74 -10.90
N ASP A 154 4.87 33.93 -10.37
CA ASP A 154 5.45 34.39 -9.11
C ASP A 154 4.90 33.61 -7.91
N LEU A 155 3.61 33.27 -7.91
CA LEU A 155 3.02 32.42 -6.89
C LEU A 155 3.59 31.01 -6.95
N LEU A 156 3.75 30.45 -8.16
CA LEU A 156 4.36 29.16 -8.38
C LEU A 156 5.79 29.10 -7.81
N CYS A 157 6.63 30.06 -8.19
CA CYS A 157 7.99 30.15 -7.66
C CYS A 157 8.01 30.28 -6.14
N LYS A 158 7.14 31.12 -5.56
CA LYS A 158 7.02 31.24 -4.12
C LYS A 158 6.63 29.91 -3.45
N ILE A 159 5.66 29.18 -3.98
CA ILE A 159 5.24 27.88 -3.43
C ILE A 159 6.41 26.88 -3.47
N LEU A 160 7.16 26.80 -4.56
CA LEU A 160 8.20 25.80 -4.72
C LEU A 160 9.47 26.12 -3.91
N PHE A 161 9.89 27.40 -3.82
CA PHE A 161 11.19 27.78 -3.26
C PHE A 161 11.14 28.32 -1.82
N ASP A 162 10.00 28.82 -1.34
CA ASP A 162 9.84 29.22 0.07
C ASP A 162 9.57 27.98 0.93
N LYS A 163 10.57 27.55 1.70
CA LYS A 163 10.52 26.30 2.47
C LYS A 163 9.44 26.28 3.55
N GLU A 164 9.09 27.45 4.11
CA GLU A 164 8.13 27.56 5.19
C GLU A 164 6.68 27.60 4.69
N LEU A 165 6.47 28.07 3.47
CA LEU A 165 5.13 28.14 2.89
C LEU A 165 4.61 26.77 2.52
N TYR A 166 3.50 26.31 3.12
CA TYR A 166 2.92 24.98 2.94
C TYR A 166 3.93 23.85 3.20
N ALA A 167 4.68 23.97 4.29
CA ALA A 167 5.82 23.12 4.60
C ALA A 167 5.45 21.63 4.79
N SER A 168 4.23 21.33 5.23
CA SER A 168 3.76 19.96 5.46
C SER A 168 2.36 19.73 4.91
N ARG A 169 2.15 18.59 4.25
CA ARG A 169 0.82 18.16 3.80
C ARG A 169 -0.10 17.85 4.97
N LEU A 170 0.43 17.16 5.97
CA LEU A 170 -0.25 16.71 7.17
C LEU A 170 0.61 17.05 8.39
N ASN A 171 0.18 18.04 9.19
CA ASN A 171 0.86 18.45 10.40
C ASN A 171 0.07 17.98 11.62
N GLN A 172 0.60 17.03 12.37
CA GLN A 172 0.00 16.47 13.59
C GLN A 172 0.79 16.83 14.86
N LYS A 173 1.61 17.89 14.82
CA LYS A 173 2.39 18.34 15.96
C LYS A 173 1.48 18.77 17.10
N GLN A 174 1.87 18.45 18.32
CA GLN A 174 1.13 18.87 19.51
C GLN A 174 1.19 20.40 19.69
N GLY A 175 0.04 21.03 19.99
CA GLY A 175 -0.05 22.45 20.30
C GLY A 175 -0.19 23.39 19.10
N VAL A 176 -0.37 22.84 17.90
CA VAL A 176 -0.72 23.62 16.69
C VAL A 176 -2.18 23.37 16.30
N ASP A 177 -2.76 24.27 15.50
CA ASP A 177 -4.01 24.00 14.81
C ASP A 177 -3.71 23.14 13.59
N VAL A 178 -4.02 21.85 13.67
CA VAL A 178 -3.65 20.86 12.65
C VAL A 178 -4.34 21.11 11.30
N ILE A 179 -5.47 21.84 11.28
CA ILE A 179 -6.17 22.19 10.04
C ILE A 179 -5.46 23.36 9.35
N VAL A 180 -5.11 24.41 10.10
CA VAL A 180 -4.47 25.61 9.54
C VAL A 180 -3.04 25.33 9.10
N GLU A 181 -2.34 24.46 9.80
CA GLU A 181 -0.92 24.14 9.55
C GLU A 181 -0.71 23.00 8.54
N SER A 182 -1.78 22.35 8.04
CA SER A 182 -1.72 21.31 7.02
C SER A 182 -2.08 21.87 5.65
N ALA A 183 -1.30 21.50 4.61
CA ALA A 183 -1.54 21.92 3.23
C ALA A 183 -2.58 21.05 2.48
N GLY A 184 -3.02 19.93 3.07
CA GLY A 184 -4.04 19.05 2.50
C GLY A 184 -5.34 19.80 2.19
N ASN A 185 -5.96 19.51 1.01
CA ASN A 185 -7.09 20.28 0.47
C ASN A 185 -8.45 19.78 0.93
N TYR A 186 -8.56 19.37 2.20
CA TYR A 186 -9.80 18.89 2.80
C TYR A 186 -10.61 19.98 3.49
N TYR A 187 -9.98 21.14 3.77
CA TYR A 187 -10.55 22.25 4.53
C TYR A 187 -10.16 23.58 3.90
N GLU A 188 -11.08 24.54 3.96
CA GLU A 188 -10.79 25.91 3.49
C GLU A 188 -11.49 26.95 4.35
N GLY A 189 -10.71 27.93 4.86
CA GLY A 189 -11.22 29.04 5.66
C GLY A 189 -11.72 28.68 7.06
N VAL A 190 -11.55 27.44 7.50
CA VAL A 190 -11.93 26.94 8.84
C VAL A 190 -10.69 26.62 9.68
N ASN A 191 -10.87 26.57 11.00
CA ASN A 191 -9.87 26.09 11.95
C ASN A 191 -10.35 24.77 12.61
N GLN A 192 -9.47 24.13 13.39
CA GLN A 192 -9.76 22.84 14.00
C GLN A 192 -11.03 22.87 14.88
N ALA A 193 -11.19 23.88 15.73
CA ALA A 193 -12.35 23.98 16.63
C ALA A 193 -13.67 24.12 15.85
N GLU A 194 -13.67 24.85 14.75
CA GLU A 194 -14.85 25.01 13.87
C GLU A 194 -15.21 23.69 13.18
N VAL A 195 -14.20 22.94 12.71
CA VAL A 195 -14.40 21.62 12.08
C VAL A 195 -14.98 20.63 13.09
N GLU A 196 -14.37 20.53 14.27
CA GLU A 196 -14.84 19.63 15.33
C GLU A 196 -16.26 19.97 15.75
N ALA A 197 -16.59 21.25 15.96
CA ALA A 197 -17.94 21.67 16.32
C ALA A 197 -18.98 21.38 15.23
N PHE A 198 -18.63 21.57 13.95
CA PHE A 198 -19.50 21.30 12.83
C PHE A 198 -19.92 19.82 12.75
N TYR A 199 -18.96 18.92 12.81
CA TYR A 199 -19.25 17.49 12.72
C TYR A 199 -19.82 16.91 14.02
N GLN A 200 -19.40 17.44 15.20
CA GLN A 200 -19.99 17.00 16.46
C GLN A 200 -21.49 17.28 16.53
N ALA A 201 -21.94 18.42 15.99
CA ALA A 201 -23.36 18.75 15.92
C ALA A 201 -24.16 17.73 15.05
N MET A 202 -23.57 17.21 13.96
CA MET A 202 -24.20 16.16 13.15
C MET A 202 -24.25 14.84 13.90
N ILE A 203 -23.16 14.45 14.56
CA ILE A 203 -23.07 13.21 15.35
C ILE A 203 -24.09 13.26 16.52
N ASP A 204 -24.17 14.37 17.22
CA ASP A 204 -25.10 14.53 18.35
C ASP A 204 -26.58 14.46 17.90
N ALA A 205 -26.88 14.99 16.72
CA ALA A 205 -28.22 14.92 16.13
C ALA A 205 -28.63 13.49 15.74
N ASP A 206 -27.65 12.61 15.51
CA ASP A 206 -27.85 11.22 15.05
C ASP A 206 -27.41 10.18 16.12
N ALA A 207 -27.22 10.59 17.36
CA ALA A 207 -26.63 9.79 18.44
C ALA A 207 -27.34 8.45 18.74
N ASN A 208 -28.58 8.28 18.32
CA ASN A 208 -29.37 7.05 18.53
C ASN A 208 -29.41 6.16 17.27
N ASN A 209 -28.75 6.54 16.19
CA ASN A 209 -28.73 5.75 14.96
C ASN A 209 -27.78 4.54 15.15
N PRO A 210 -28.27 3.29 14.99
CA PRO A 210 -27.41 2.12 15.09
C PRO A 210 -26.49 1.95 13.85
N GLU A 211 -26.79 2.66 12.75
CA GLU A 211 -26.07 2.61 11.47
C GLU A 211 -25.59 4.01 11.07
N PRO A 212 -24.70 4.64 11.87
CA PRO A 212 -24.24 6.01 11.60
C PRO A 212 -23.35 6.06 10.36
N ILE A 213 -23.59 7.05 9.51
CA ILE A 213 -22.71 7.31 8.37
C ILE A 213 -21.37 7.90 8.83
N SER A 214 -20.33 7.79 7.99
CA SER A 214 -19.03 8.41 8.22
C SER A 214 -19.05 9.90 7.83
N TYR A 215 -19.60 10.76 8.73
CA TYR A 215 -19.80 12.18 8.48
C TYR A 215 -18.54 12.89 7.95
N GLY A 216 -18.63 13.51 6.78
CA GLY A 216 -17.58 14.28 6.18
C GLY A 216 -16.64 13.50 5.27
N LEU A 217 -16.83 12.17 5.13
CA LEU A 217 -15.91 11.27 4.42
C LEU A 217 -15.62 11.73 2.98
N ASN A 218 -16.64 12.17 2.24
CA ASN A 218 -16.58 12.51 0.81
C ASN A 218 -16.85 14.01 0.54
N SER A 219 -16.28 14.89 1.34
CA SER A 219 -16.50 16.33 1.18
C SER A 219 -15.29 17.17 1.61
N LYS A 220 -15.15 18.35 1.00
CA LYS A 220 -14.32 19.45 1.50
C LYS A 220 -15.18 20.35 2.38
N LEU A 221 -14.70 20.71 3.57
CA LEU A 221 -15.41 21.65 4.44
C LEU A 221 -14.89 23.07 4.20
N VAL A 222 -15.80 23.99 3.86
CA VAL A 222 -15.47 25.34 3.45
C VAL A 222 -16.23 26.36 4.30
N LYS A 223 -15.56 27.47 4.65
CA LYS A 223 -16.20 28.66 5.19
C LYS A 223 -16.18 29.77 4.16
N ASP A 224 -17.36 30.23 3.73
CA ASP A 224 -17.50 31.30 2.76
C ASP A 224 -17.18 32.70 3.36
N GLU A 225 -17.17 33.71 2.48
CA GLU A 225 -16.91 35.10 2.86
C GLU A 225 -17.90 35.66 3.90
N ASN A 226 -19.09 35.06 4.01
CA ASN A 226 -20.13 35.45 4.97
C ASN A 226 -19.98 34.70 6.32
N GLY A 227 -18.98 33.85 6.44
CA GLY A 227 -18.72 33.04 7.64
C GLY A 227 -19.58 31.76 7.73
N LYS A 228 -20.33 31.39 6.68
CA LYS A 228 -21.09 30.17 6.63
C LYS A 228 -20.20 28.97 6.35
N ILE A 229 -20.25 27.96 7.21
CA ILE A 229 -19.54 26.69 7.05
C ILE A 229 -20.47 25.69 6.37
N TYR A 230 -19.97 25.00 5.34
CA TYR A 230 -20.74 24.00 4.59
C TYR A 230 -19.81 23.00 3.89
N GLU A 231 -20.37 21.84 3.52
CA GLU A 231 -19.66 20.81 2.78
C GLU A 231 -19.78 20.99 1.26
N GLN A 232 -18.63 20.96 0.57
CA GLN A 232 -18.56 20.75 -0.88
C GLN A 232 -18.43 19.24 -1.13
N VAL A 233 -19.54 18.59 -1.39
CA VAL A 233 -19.59 17.13 -1.56
C VAL A 233 -18.94 16.71 -2.87
N TRP A 234 -18.12 15.67 -2.80
CA TRP A 234 -17.47 15.06 -3.96
C TRP A 234 -18.45 14.09 -4.65
N LYS A 235 -19.05 14.57 -5.71
CA LYS A 235 -20.08 13.86 -6.48
C LYS A 235 -20.26 14.46 -7.85
N ILE A 236 -20.97 13.77 -8.75
CA ILE A 236 -21.43 14.34 -10.01
C ILE A 236 -22.42 15.50 -9.74
N GLY A 237 -22.16 16.64 -10.37
CA GLY A 237 -22.87 17.89 -10.08
C GLY A 237 -22.38 18.64 -8.84
N GLY A 238 -21.29 18.18 -8.23
CA GLY A 238 -20.56 18.82 -7.15
C GLY A 238 -19.08 18.95 -7.46
N MET A 239 -18.21 18.89 -6.45
CA MET A 239 -16.77 18.87 -6.64
C MET A 239 -16.33 17.56 -7.31
N TYR A 240 -15.33 17.59 -8.18
CA TYR A 240 -14.75 16.47 -8.96
C TYR A 240 -15.67 15.90 -10.05
N THR A 241 -16.71 16.62 -10.48
CA THR A 241 -17.69 16.18 -11.48
C THR A 241 -17.04 15.58 -12.72
N GLU A 242 -16.08 16.27 -13.32
CA GLU A 242 -15.49 15.89 -14.61
C GLU A 242 -14.75 14.53 -14.53
N ALA A 243 -14.07 14.26 -13.43
CA ALA A 243 -13.40 12.98 -13.20
C ALA A 243 -14.41 11.88 -12.86
N LEU A 244 -15.38 12.17 -11.98
CA LEU A 244 -16.40 11.22 -11.56
C LEU A 244 -17.33 10.79 -12.70
N GLU A 245 -17.66 11.68 -13.64
CA GLU A 245 -18.40 11.32 -14.86
C GLU A 245 -17.64 10.32 -15.74
N LYS A 246 -16.30 10.45 -15.83
CA LYS A 246 -15.47 9.48 -16.56
C LYS A 246 -15.39 8.14 -15.83
N ILE A 247 -15.24 8.16 -14.51
CA ILE A 247 -15.29 6.94 -13.70
C ILE A 247 -16.62 6.21 -13.90
N VAL A 248 -17.73 6.92 -13.78
CA VAL A 248 -19.09 6.35 -13.98
C VAL A 248 -19.28 5.81 -15.38
N TYR A 249 -18.81 6.50 -16.42
CA TYR A 249 -18.86 5.98 -17.78
C TYR A 249 -18.21 4.60 -17.91
N TRP A 250 -17.03 4.42 -17.35
CA TRP A 250 -16.33 3.14 -17.39
C TRP A 250 -16.97 2.08 -16.47
N LEU A 251 -17.50 2.48 -15.31
CA LEU A 251 -18.27 1.58 -14.44
C LEU A 251 -19.56 1.10 -15.13
N GLU A 252 -20.25 1.94 -15.91
CA GLU A 252 -21.43 1.54 -16.71
C GLU A 252 -21.03 0.51 -17.78
N LYS A 253 -19.83 0.61 -18.37
CA LYS A 253 -19.26 -0.43 -19.26
C LYS A 253 -18.94 -1.73 -18.49
N ALA A 254 -18.30 -1.63 -17.35
CA ALA A 254 -17.99 -2.77 -16.48
C ALA A 254 -19.26 -3.54 -16.09
N ALA A 255 -20.36 -2.85 -15.76
CA ALA A 255 -21.64 -3.46 -15.42
C ALA A 255 -22.26 -4.29 -16.57
N THR A 256 -21.85 -4.07 -17.82
CA THR A 256 -22.37 -4.85 -18.97
C THR A 256 -21.77 -6.26 -19.09
N VAL A 257 -20.59 -6.48 -18.52
CA VAL A 257 -19.86 -7.75 -18.58
C VAL A 257 -19.74 -8.44 -17.21
N ALA A 258 -20.08 -7.73 -16.13
CA ALA A 258 -20.06 -8.25 -14.77
C ALA A 258 -21.13 -9.34 -14.58
N ASN A 259 -20.87 -10.29 -13.68
CA ASN A 259 -21.88 -11.23 -13.21
C ASN A 259 -23.01 -10.49 -12.47
N PRO A 260 -24.21 -11.11 -12.30
CA PRO A 260 -25.36 -10.41 -11.73
C PRO A 260 -25.12 -9.80 -10.34
N THR A 261 -24.43 -10.50 -9.44
CA THR A 261 -24.13 -9.99 -8.09
C THR A 261 -23.18 -8.80 -8.12
N GLN A 262 -22.12 -8.91 -8.90
CA GLN A 262 -21.13 -7.84 -9.02
C GLN A 262 -21.70 -6.62 -9.76
N LYS A 263 -22.61 -6.84 -10.71
CA LYS A 263 -23.35 -5.75 -11.37
C LYS A 263 -24.11 -4.90 -10.36
N GLU A 264 -24.79 -5.53 -9.37
CA GLU A 264 -25.48 -4.79 -8.30
C GLU A 264 -24.52 -3.94 -7.47
N VAL A 265 -23.32 -4.45 -7.19
CA VAL A 265 -22.26 -3.70 -6.50
C VAL A 265 -21.82 -2.48 -7.32
N ILE A 266 -21.56 -2.67 -8.63
CA ILE A 266 -21.16 -1.59 -9.53
C ILE A 266 -22.26 -0.53 -9.65
N GLU A 267 -23.51 -0.94 -9.81
CA GLU A 267 -24.66 -0.03 -9.89
C GLU A 267 -24.88 0.77 -8.59
N ALA A 268 -24.62 0.16 -7.43
CA ALA A 268 -24.65 0.87 -6.14
C ALA A 268 -23.55 1.92 -6.03
N LEU A 269 -22.34 1.62 -6.49
CA LEU A 269 -21.23 2.59 -6.56
C LEU A 269 -21.55 3.75 -7.51
N ILE A 270 -22.10 3.47 -8.69
CA ILE A 270 -22.55 4.50 -9.65
C ILE A 270 -23.59 5.41 -9.00
N LYS A 271 -24.53 4.82 -8.24
CA LYS A 271 -25.55 5.59 -7.50
C LYS A 271 -24.90 6.52 -6.49
N TYR A 272 -23.94 6.03 -5.71
CA TYR A 272 -23.18 6.85 -4.75
C TYR A 272 -22.46 8.02 -5.42
N TYR A 273 -21.75 7.81 -6.51
CA TYR A 273 -21.08 8.92 -7.22
C TYR A 273 -22.04 9.97 -7.79
N LYS A 274 -23.27 9.56 -8.14
CA LYS A 274 -24.32 10.48 -8.61
C LYS A 274 -24.99 11.22 -7.45
N SER A 275 -25.27 10.57 -6.34
CA SER A 275 -25.95 11.18 -5.20
C SER A 275 -25.03 11.93 -4.24
N GLY A 276 -23.84 11.40 -4.00
CA GLY A 276 -22.93 11.85 -2.94
C GLY A 276 -23.42 11.49 -1.54
N ASP A 277 -24.49 10.70 -1.42
CA ASP A 277 -25.08 10.31 -0.14
C ASP A 277 -24.28 9.15 0.48
N LEU A 278 -23.79 9.35 1.70
CA LEU A 278 -23.00 8.35 2.42
C LEU A 278 -23.82 7.09 2.79
N LYS A 279 -25.16 7.17 2.82
CA LYS A 279 -26.00 5.96 2.94
C LYS A 279 -25.95 5.10 1.68
N ASP A 280 -25.82 5.73 0.50
CA ASP A 280 -25.61 4.98 -0.74
C ASP A 280 -24.21 4.34 -0.76
N PHE A 281 -23.20 5.01 -0.16
CA PHE A 281 -21.87 4.44 0.03
C PHE A 281 -21.89 3.24 0.99
N ASP A 282 -22.58 3.34 2.12
CA ASP A 282 -22.74 2.23 3.04
C ASP A 282 -23.46 1.05 2.38
N ASN A 283 -24.51 1.31 1.58
CA ASN A 283 -25.18 0.26 0.82
C ASN A 283 -24.24 -0.42 -0.20
N TYR A 284 -23.42 0.36 -0.92
CA TYR A 284 -22.37 -0.19 -1.77
C TYR A 284 -21.44 -1.10 -0.98
N ASN A 285 -20.92 -0.66 0.16
CA ASN A 285 -20.03 -1.43 1.02
C ASN A 285 -20.68 -2.75 1.51
N VAL A 286 -21.93 -2.70 1.91
CA VAL A 286 -22.69 -3.91 2.33
C VAL A 286 -22.84 -4.92 1.19
N LEU A 287 -23.18 -4.45 -0.02
CA LEU A 287 -23.28 -5.32 -1.20
C LEU A 287 -21.90 -5.89 -1.58
N TRP A 288 -20.85 -5.05 -1.55
CA TRP A 288 -19.49 -5.46 -1.85
C TRP A 288 -18.98 -6.54 -0.88
N VAL A 289 -19.21 -6.38 0.43
CA VAL A 289 -18.82 -7.40 1.43
C VAL A 289 -19.55 -8.72 1.19
N LYS A 290 -20.83 -8.69 0.80
CA LYS A 290 -21.65 -9.87 0.53
C LYS A 290 -21.25 -10.60 -0.74
N ASP A 291 -20.63 -9.94 -1.70
CA ASP A 291 -20.11 -10.59 -2.90
C ASP A 291 -18.81 -11.35 -2.60
N THR A 292 -18.99 -12.59 -2.17
CA THR A 292 -17.87 -13.51 -1.89
C THR A 292 -17.56 -14.45 -3.05
N ALA A 293 -18.38 -14.45 -4.11
CA ALA A 293 -18.31 -15.42 -5.21
C ALA A 293 -17.54 -14.90 -6.43
N SER A 294 -17.58 -13.61 -6.71
CA SER A 294 -16.90 -13.01 -7.86
C SER A 294 -15.38 -13.27 -7.83
N ASN A 295 -14.84 -13.66 -8.98
CA ASN A 295 -13.42 -13.90 -9.14
C ASN A 295 -12.65 -12.58 -9.28
N VAL A 296 -13.11 -11.68 -10.17
CA VAL A 296 -12.63 -10.30 -10.27
C VAL A 296 -13.31 -9.46 -9.18
N ASP A 297 -12.53 -8.63 -8.50
CA ASP A 297 -13.02 -7.73 -7.45
C ASP A 297 -12.36 -6.36 -7.60
N PHE A 298 -12.89 -5.36 -6.90
CA PHE A 298 -12.32 -4.02 -6.97
C PHE A 298 -12.65 -3.21 -5.71
N VAL A 299 -11.77 -2.27 -5.41
CA VAL A 299 -12.02 -1.14 -4.52
C VAL A 299 -12.05 0.11 -5.40
N ASN A 300 -12.99 1.01 -5.19
CA ASN A 300 -13.06 2.29 -5.89
C ASN A 300 -13.92 3.26 -5.08
N GLY A 301 -13.34 4.38 -4.65
CA GLY A 301 -14.08 5.35 -3.86
C GLY A 301 -13.20 6.27 -3.03
N PHE A 302 -13.85 7.01 -2.14
CA PHE A 302 -13.23 7.80 -1.08
C PHE A 302 -13.17 6.90 0.17
N ILE A 303 -12.01 6.33 0.49
CA ILE A 303 -11.89 5.15 1.37
C ILE A 303 -11.07 5.46 2.62
N GLU A 304 -9.77 5.80 2.48
CA GLU A 304 -8.82 5.90 3.58
C GLU A 304 -8.67 7.33 4.09
N ASP A 305 -8.72 7.52 5.40
CA ASP A 305 -8.72 8.83 6.04
C ASP A 305 -7.37 9.27 6.63
N TYR A 306 -6.31 8.50 6.40
CA TYR A 306 -4.95 8.80 6.89
C TYR A 306 -4.38 10.14 6.39
N GLY A 307 -4.86 10.64 5.27
CA GLY A 307 -4.46 11.93 4.69
C GLY A 307 -5.09 13.14 5.36
N ASP A 308 -6.10 12.96 6.19
CA ASP A 308 -6.77 14.02 6.95
C ASP A 308 -6.19 14.13 8.37
N PRO A 309 -5.78 15.32 8.84
CA PRO A 309 -5.26 15.50 10.19
C PRO A 309 -6.25 15.15 11.31
N LEU A 310 -7.55 15.09 11.03
CA LEU A 310 -8.59 14.67 11.97
C LEU A 310 -9.14 13.27 11.70
N GLY A 311 -8.62 12.54 10.69
CA GLY A 311 -9.06 11.18 10.35
C GLY A 311 -10.54 11.12 9.99
N ARG A 312 -11.05 12.06 9.19
CA ARG A 312 -12.46 12.19 8.86
C ARG A 312 -12.75 12.19 7.36
N LYS A 313 -11.85 12.76 6.59
CA LYS A 313 -11.98 12.92 5.14
C LYS A 313 -11.17 11.87 4.41
N ALA A 314 -11.77 11.21 3.46
CA ALA A 314 -11.12 10.10 2.79
C ALA A 314 -10.40 10.53 1.51
N SER A 315 -9.21 9.96 1.29
CA SER A 315 -8.55 9.98 -0.01
C SER A 315 -9.26 9.07 -1.01
N TRP A 316 -9.19 9.44 -2.29
CA TRP A 316 -9.71 8.62 -3.37
C TRP A 316 -8.70 7.54 -3.76
N GLU A 317 -9.16 6.30 -3.88
CA GLU A 317 -8.35 5.18 -4.32
C GLU A 317 -9.10 4.20 -5.20
N SER A 318 -8.35 3.41 -5.94
CA SER A 318 -8.89 2.23 -6.63
C SER A 318 -7.85 1.12 -6.74
N VAL A 319 -8.31 -0.11 -6.52
CA VAL A 319 -7.54 -1.34 -6.71
C VAL A 319 -8.41 -2.30 -7.50
N VAL A 320 -7.95 -2.74 -8.67
CA VAL A 320 -8.60 -3.79 -9.45
C VAL A 320 -7.80 -5.08 -9.27
N ASN A 321 -8.48 -6.18 -8.98
CA ASN A 321 -7.82 -7.43 -8.65
C ASN A 321 -8.66 -8.65 -9.04
N PHE A 322 -8.06 -9.83 -8.97
CA PHE A 322 -8.74 -11.10 -9.04
C PHE A 322 -8.08 -12.10 -8.10
N ARG A 323 -8.78 -13.19 -7.80
CA ARG A 323 -8.28 -14.19 -6.85
C ARG A 323 -7.04 -14.89 -7.38
N ASP A 324 -6.03 -15.00 -6.55
CA ASP A 324 -4.96 -15.97 -6.73
C ASP A 324 -5.47 -17.35 -6.28
N VAL A 325 -5.79 -18.20 -7.23
CA VAL A 325 -6.41 -19.52 -6.96
C VAL A 325 -5.46 -20.44 -6.17
N GLU A 326 -4.15 -20.37 -6.46
CA GLU A 326 -3.18 -21.24 -5.78
C GLU A 326 -2.89 -20.74 -4.36
N ALA A 327 -2.75 -19.44 -4.19
CA ALA A 327 -2.55 -18.85 -2.87
C ALA A 327 -3.82 -18.95 -1.99
N CYS A 328 -5.02 -18.83 -2.56
CA CYS A 328 -6.28 -19.02 -1.83
C CYS A 328 -6.41 -20.44 -1.23
N LYS A 329 -5.80 -21.46 -1.84
CA LYS A 329 -5.79 -22.81 -1.23
C LYS A 329 -5.09 -22.81 0.13
N ARG A 330 -4.04 -21.99 0.34
CA ARG A 330 -3.36 -21.85 1.64
C ARG A 330 -4.31 -21.26 2.67
N THR A 331 -4.99 -20.18 2.33
CA THR A 331 -5.93 -19.51 3.26
C THR A 331 -7.17 -20.34 3.54
N GLU A 332 -7.65 -21.15 2.58
CA GLU A 332 -8.74 -22.11 2.78
C GLU A 332 -8.34 -23.21 3.79
N ILE A 333 -7.11 -23.74 3.70
CA ILE A 333 -6.58 -24.70 4.66
C ILE A 333 -6.48 -24.07 6.07
N MET A 334 -6.03 -22.81 6.15
CA MET A 334 -5.98 -22.06 7.41
C MET A 334 -7.38 -21.85 8.00
N ALA A 335 -8.33 -21.39 7.19
CA ALA A 335 -9.72 -21.18 7.60
C ALA A 335 -10.38 -22.47 8.09
N ALA A 336 -10.15 -23.59 7.40
CA ALA A 336 -10.64 -24.91 7.83
C ALA A 336 -10.08 -25.36 9.18
N ASN A 337 -8.93 -24.85 9.58
CA ASN A 337 -8.27 -25.17 10.86
C ASN A 337 -8.39 -24.01 11.88
N ALA A 338 -9.11 -22.94 11.60
CA ALA A 338 -9.14 -21.74 12.43
C ALA A 338 -9.53 -22.01 13.88
N GLN A 339 -10.52 -22.90 14.13
CA GLN A 339 -10.92 -23.29 15.49
C GLN A 339 -9.78 -24.04 16.20
N TRP A 340 -9.03 -24.91 15.50
CA TRP A 340 -7.89 -25.60 16.09
C TRP A 340 -6.84 -24.61 16.56
N PHE A 341 -6.52 -23.59 15.75
CA PHE A 341 -5.55 -22.55 16.12
C PHE A 341 -6.01 -21.76 17.36
N GLU A 342 -7.28 -21.39 17.41
CA GLU A 342 -7.86 -20.67 18.57
C GLU A 342 -7.83 -21.54 19.84
N ASP A 343 -8.23 -22.80 19.74
CA ASP A 343 -8.29 -23.72 20.89
C ASP A 343 -6.90 -24.07 21.45
N ASN A 344 -5.86 -24.01 20.63
CA ASN A 344 -4.47 -24.31 21.00
C ASN A 344 -3.60 -23.06 21.24
N ALA A 345 -4.19 -21.84 21.12
CA ALA A 345 -3.43 -20.61 21.35
C ALA A 345 -2.83 -20.58 22.77
N PRO A 346 -1.57 -20.11 22.92
CA PRO A 346 -0.88 -20.08 24.22
C PRO A 346 -1.37 -18.90 25.08
N ILE A 347 -2.69 -18.73 25.19
CA ILE A 347 -3.36 -17.66 25.92
C ILE A 347 -4.28 -18.24 26.99
N ASN A 348 -4.70 -17.39 27.94
CA ASN A 348 -5.65 -17.82 28.96
C ASN A 348 -6.94 -18.34 28.27
N PRO A 349 -7.40 -19.57 28.58
CA PRO A 349 -8.60 -20.14 27.99
C PRO A 349 -9.86 -19.26 28.09
N ALA A 350 -9.95 -18.39 29.11
CA ALA A 350 -11.05 -17.44 29.25
C ALA A 350 -11.10 -16.40 28.12
N TYR A 351 -9.99 -16.14 27.46
CA TYR A 351 -9.87 -15.17 26.37
C TYR A 351 -9.86 -15.82 24.97
N ARG A 352 -10.03 -17.14 24.87
CA ARG A 352 -10.23 -17.84 23.59
C ARG A 352 -11.66 -17.71 23.14
N LYS A 353 -11.88 -17.55 21.84
CA LYS A 353 -13.20 -17.58 21.23
C LYS A 353 -13.75 -19.00 21.27
N LYS A 354 -14.99 -19.15 21.71
CA LYS A 354 -15.68 -20.47 21.73
C LYS A 354 -15.98 -20.97 20.32
N GLU A 355 -16.21 -20.05 19.39
CA GLU A 355 -16.50 -20.32 17.99
C GLU A 355 -15.82 -19.27 17.13
N VAL A 356 -14.95 -19.69 16.24
CA VAL A 356 -14.31 -18.83 15.23
C VAL A 356 -15.24 -18.79 14.02
N LYS A 357 -15.74 -17.60 13.68
CA LYS A 357 -16.65 -17.40 12.54
C LYS A 357 -15.99 -16.52 11.50
N GLY A 358 -16.26 -16.84 10.23
CA GLY A 358 -16.09 -15.93 9.12
C GLY A 358 -14.64 -15.51 8.83
N VAL A 359 -13.68 -16.41 9.00
CA VAL A 359 -12.32 -16.17 8.50
C VAL A 359 -12.36 -16.23 6.98
N SER A 360 -12.38 -15.06 6.35
CA SER A 360 -12.39 -14.92 4.90
C SER A 360 -11.24 -13.98 4.53
N ALA A 361 -10.03 -14.50 4.51
CA ALA A 361 -8.95 -13.83 3.83
C ALA A 361 -8.81 -14.39 2.42
N LYS A 362 -8.63 -13.51 1.45
CA LYS A 362 -8.37 -13.88 0.06
C LYS A 362 -6.98 -13.37 -0.30
N VAL A 363 -6.22 -14.22 -0.96
CA VAL A 363 -5.02 -13.76 -1.65
C VAL A 363 -5.41 -13.34 -3.05
N ILE A 364 -4.94 -12.18 -3.46
CA ILE A 364 -5.30 -11.58 -4.74
C ILE A 364 -4.08 -11.24 -5.59
N THR A 365 -4.31 -11.27 -6.90
CA THR A 365 -3.43 -10.67 -7.90
C THR A 365 -3.99 -9.30 -8.25
N VAL A 366 -3.25 -8.24 -7.98
CA VAL A 366 -3.59 -6.88 -8.41
C VAL A 366 -3.37 -6.74 -9.91
N ALA A 367 -4.40 -6.22 -10.58
CA ALA A 367 -4.36 -5.88 -12.00
C ALA A 367 -4.12 -4.37 -12.24
N MET A 368 -4.67 -3.49 -11.39
CA MET A 368 -4.49 -2.04 -11.52
C MET A 368 -4.51 -1.36 -10.17
N LEU A 369 -3.64 -0.37 -9.99
CA LEU A 369 -3.54 0.51 -8.83
C LEU A 369 -3.82 1.96 -9.24
N ALA A 370 -4.55 2.71 -8.41
CA ALA A 370 -4.81 4.14 -8.67
C ALA A 370 -5.10 4.92 -7.39
N GLY A 371 -5.03 6.24 -7.49
CA GLY A 371 -5.25 7.16 -6.38
C GLY A 371 -4.24 6.98 -5.26
N ASP A 372 -4.68 6.84 -4.03
CA ASP A 372 -3.81 6.66 -2.85
C ASP A 372 -2.99 5.36 -2.89
N CYS A 373 -3.46 4.36 -3.64
CA CYS A 373 -2.74 3.10 -3.86
C CYS A 373 -1.71 3.15 -5.01
N TYR A 374 -1.42 4.31 -5.60
CA TYR A 374 -0.49 4.41 -6.73
C TYR A 374 0.30 5.73 -6.69
N PRO A 375 1.63 5.71 -6.95
CA PRO A 375 2.52 4.56 -7.24
C PRO A 375 2.87 3.68 -6.04
N ALA A 376 2.90 4.24 -4.81
CA ALA A 376 3.07 3.44 -3.60
C ALA A 376 1.76 2.74 -3.23
N THR A 377 1.83 1.50 -2.72
CA THR A 377 0.64 0.73 -2.38
C THR A 377 0.81 -0.09 -1.11
N ALA A 378 -0.32 -0.44 -0.48
CA ALA A 378 -0.37 -1.40 0.60
C ALA A 378 -0.15 -2.83 0.09
N ILE A 379 0.25 -3.73 0.95
CA ILE A 379 0.40 -5.17 0.68
C ILE A 379 -0.79 -5.99 1.18
N GLY A 380 -1.69 -5.35 1.94
CA GLY A 380 -2.93 -5.92 2.45
C GLY A 380 -4.00 -4.85 2.60
N ILE A 381 -5.27 -5.26 2.55
CA ILE A 381 -6.43 -4.37 2.64
C ILE A 381 -7.48 -5.05 3.50
N ASN A 382 -8.08 -4.32 4.44
CA ASN A 382 -9.22 -4.79 5.23
C ASN A 382 -10.34 -3.73 5.21
N LEU A 383 -11.37 -3.95 4.44
CA LEU A 383 -12.45 -3.00 4.20
C LEU A 383 -13.84 -3.66 4.39
N PRO A 384 -14.89 -2.85 4.63
CA PRO A 384 -14.96 -1.39 4.77
C PRO A 384 -14.49 -0.89 6.14
N ASN A 385 -14.22 0.42 6.26
CA ASN A 385 -13.80 1.04 7.51
C ASN A 385 -14.95 1.33 8.49
N ALA A 386 -16.20 1.28 8.04
CA ALA A 386 -17.38 1.53 8.88
C ALA A 386 -17.60 0.41 9.92
N ASP A 387 -17.45 0.73 11.20
CA ASP A 387 -17.54 -0.24 12.32
C ASP A 387 -18.85 -1.01 12.37
N TRP A 388 -19.98 -0.36 12.12
CA TRP A 388 -21.28 -1.01 12.15
C TRP A 388 -21.43 -2.03 11.01
N ILE A 389 -20.89 -1.75 9.81
CA ILE A 389 -20.88 -2.69 8.69
C ILE A 389 -19.99 -3.90 9.03
N ARG A 390 -18.79 -3.66 9.56
CA ARG A 390 -17.90 -4.74 10.02
C ARG A 390 -18.59 -5.66 11.03
N LYS A 391 -19.29 -5.06 11.98
CA LYS A 391 -20.00 -5.80 13.04
C LYS A 391 -21.16 -6.63 12.51
N GLU A 392 -21.98 -6.10 11.60
CA GLU A 392 -23.24 -6.73 11.17
C GLU A 392 -23.10 -7.55 9.88
N HIS A 393 -22.21 -7.14 8.99
CA HIS A 393 -22.02 -7.75 7.67
C HIS A 393 -20.63 -8.36 7.46
N GLY A 394 -19.66 -8.04 8.32
CA GLY A 394 -18.26 -8.48 8.18
C GLY A 394 -17.41 -7.53 7.37
N SER A 395 -16.22 -8.01 7.01
CA SER A 395 -15.24 -7.30 6.17
C SER A 395 -14.60 -8.25 5.18
N LYS A 396 -14.00 -7.70 4.13
CA LYS A 396 -13.06 -8.43 3.25
C LYS A 396 -11.64 -8.07 3.64
N SER A 397 -10.86 -9.08 4.07
CA SER A 397 -9.41 -8.99 4.20
C SER A 397 -8.76 -9.64 2.98
N VAL A 398 -7.83 -8.94 2.36
CA VAL A 398 -7.08 -9.44 1.22
C VAL A 398 -5.60 -9.18 1.39
N THR A 399 -4.76 -10.13 0.99
CA THR A 399 -3.32 -9.98 0.84
C THR A 399 -2.95 -9.94 -0.63
N ILE A 400 -1.94 -9.13 -0.99
CA ILE A 400 -1.60 -8.83 -2.38
C ILE A 400 -0.29 -9.53 -2.75
N ASP A 401 -0.38 -10.76 -3.32
CA ASP A 401 0.78 -11.61 -3.53
C ASP A 401 1.73 -11.09 -4.63
N ASN A 402 1.21 -10.63 -5.77
CA ASN A 402 2.07 -10.20 -6.88
C ASN A 402 2.84 -8.90 -6.59
N ILE A 403 2.33 -8.04 -5.72
CA ILE A 403 3.02 -6.84 -5.26
C ILE A 403 4.17 -7.23 -4.32
N THR A 404 3.91 -8.11 -3.34
CA THR A 404 4.94 -8.65 -2.45
C THR A 404 6.03 -9.37 -3.25
N TYR A 405 5.63 -10.20 -4.24
CA TYR A 405 6.56 -10.87 -5.14
C TYR A 405 7.44 -9.90 -5.94
N ALA A 406 6.88 -8.79 -6.41
CA ALA A 406 7.64 -7.77 -7.14
C ALA A 406 8.67 -7.07 -6.23
N TYR A 407 8.33 -6.78 -4.98
CA TYR A 407 9.29 -6.28 -3.99
C TYR A 407 10.44 -7.26 -3.76
N ASP A 408 10.15 -8.55 -3.57
CA ASP A 408 11.17 -9.59 -3.38
C ASP A 408 12.12 -9.68 -4.58
N LYS A 409 11.56 -9.68 -5.79
CA LYS A 409 12.36 -9.70 -7.02
C LYS A 409 13.24 -8.46 -7.17
N ALA A 410 12.73 -7.29 -6.84
CA ALA A 410 13.49 -6.04 -6.87
C ALA A 410 14.59 -5.98 -5.79
N ALA A 411 14.46 -6.75 -4.72
CA ALA A 411 15.43 -6.83 -3.63
C ALA A 411 16.54 -7.85 -3.90
N GLN A 412 16.36 -8.79 -4.83
CA GLN A 412 17.35 -9.84 -5.10
C GLN A 412 18.69 -9.24 -5.57
N GLY A 413 19.79 -9.72 -4.95
CA GLY A 413 21.14 -9.31 -5.32
C GLY A 413 21.53 -7.87 -4.92
N ASN A 414 20.78 -7.22 -4.06
CA ASN A 414 21.06 -5.86 -3.57
C ASN A 414 22.16 -5.78 -2.50
N GLY A 415 22.74 -6.92 -2.09
CA GLY A 415 23.78 -6.99 -1.07
C GLY A 415 23.31 -6.97 0.38
N PHE A 416 21.99 -6.83 0.61
CA PHE A 416 21.41 -6.72 1.95
C PHE A 416 21.67 -7.96 2.80
N ALA A 417 21.47 -9.16 2.25
CA ALA A 417 21.67 -10.40 2.96
C ALA A 417 23.15 -10.60 3.35
N GLU A 418 24.08 -10.28 2.46
CA GLU A 418 25.53 -10.33 2.69
C GLU A 418 25.95 -9.33 3.76
N GLU A 419 25.31 -8.17 3.82
CA GLU A 419 25.65 -7.11 4.76
C GLU A 419 25.09 -7.39 6.16
N PHE A 420 23.85 -7.86 6.30
CA PHE A 420 23.16 -7.93 7.60
C PHE A 420 23.02 -9.34 8.18
N ILE A 421 23.10 -10.39 7.36
CA ILE A 421 23.00 -11.78 7.85
C ILE A 421 24.40 -12.37 8.03
N LEU A 422 24.76 -12.65 9.28
CA LEU A 422 26.13 -13.09 9.64
C LEU A 422 26.46 -14.49 9.13
N ARG A 423 25.55 -15.46 9.31
CA ARG A 423 25.78 -16.88 9.07
C ARG A 423 25.38 -17.27 7.67
N GLU A 424 26.21 -18.07 6.99
CA GLU A 424 25.91 -18.59 5.65
C GLU A 424 24.65 -19.45 5.64
N GLU A 425 24.49 -20.29 6.66
CA GLU A 425 23.30 -21.16 6.83
C GLU A 425 21.99 -20.36 6.92
N ASP A 426 22.03 -19.18 7.56
CA ASP A 426 20.85 -18.29 7.66
C ASP A 426 20.58 -17.59 6.32
N ARG A 427 21.64 -17.22 5.56
CA ARG A 427 21.48 -16.68 4.19
C ARG A 427 20.88 -17.71 3.24
N GLU A 428 21.36 -18.95 3.27
CA GLU A 428 20.81 -20.05 2.47
C GLU A 428 19.37 -20.37 2.86
N ARG A 429 19.04 -20.33 4.15
CA ARG A 429 17.67 -20.52 4.63
C ARG A 429 16.75 -19.39 4.16
N ALA A 430 17.18 -18.13 4.27
CA ALA A 430 16.44 -16.96 3.77
C ALA A 430 16.19 -17.06 2.26
N LYS A 431 17.20 -17.45 1.48
CA LYS A 431 17.09 -17.63 0.03
C LYS A 431 16.08 -18.71 -0.36
N ASN A 432 16.05 -19.83 0.39
CA ASN A 432 15.22 -20.99 0.03
C ASN A 432 13.78 -20.87 0.55
N TYR A 433 13.57 -20.21 1.70
CA TYR A 433 12.32 -20.26 2.45
C TYR A 433 11.78 -18.87 2.83
N GLY A 434 12.55 -17.80 2.64
CA GLY A 434 12.17 -16.45 3.11
C GLY A 434 10.82 -16.03 2.59
N LYS A 435 10.60 -16.11 1.26
CA LYS A 435 9.32 -15.73 0.68
C LYS A 435 8.14 -16.53 1.24
N LEU A 436 8.24 -17.86 1.31
CA LEU A 436 7.16 -18.67 1.85
C LEU A 436 6.90 -18.37 3.33
N GLY A 437 7.96 -18.08 4.10
CA GLY A 437 7.87 -17.68 5.50
C GLY A 437 7.13 -16.36 5.67
N ASP A 438 7.44 -15.38 4.85
CA ASP A 438 6.82 -14.06 4.86
C ASP A 438 5.35 -14.10 4.42
N ASP A 439 5.05 -14.81 3.32
CA ASP A 439 3.68 -15.03 2.85
C ASP A 439 2.81 -15.65 3.94
N LEU A 440 3.29 -16.73 4.57
CA LEU A 440 2.54 -17.43 5.61
C LEU A 440 2.43 -16.63 6.90
N HIS A 441 3.46 -15.84 7.25
CA HIS A 441 3.37 -14.90 8.36
C HIS A 441 2.22 -13.91 8.12
N THR A 442 2.20 -13.27 6.95
CA THR A 442 1.16 -12.33 6.55
C THR A 442 -0.22 -13.00 6.54
N ASP A 443 -0.34 -14.17 5.92
CA ASP A 443 -1.61 -14.91 5.89
C ASP A 443 -2.11 -15.27 7.29
N LEU A 444 -1.25 -15.74 8.20
CA LEU A 444 -1.61 -16.06 9.59
C LEU A 444 -1.94 -14.82 10.41
N HIS A 445 -1.23 -13.71 10.20
CA HIS A 445 -1.46 -12.42 10.83
C HIS A 445 -2.87 -11.88 10.47
N GLU A 446 -3.17 -11.80 9.18
CA GLU A 446 -4.43 -11.23 8.67
C GLU A 446 -5.61 -12.17 8.90
N CYS A 447 -5.47 -13.47 8.51
CA CYS A 447 -6.58 -14.41 8.56
C CYS A 447 -6.97 -14.80 9.98
N LEU A 448 -6.01 -15.04 10.84
CA LEU A 448 -6.22 -15.62 12.15
C LEU A 448 -5.79 -14.69 13.29
N GLY A 449 -4.67 -13.99 13.14
CA GLY A 449 -4.09 -13.11 14.14
C GLY A 449 -5.10 -12.08 14.62
N HIS A 450 -5.54 -11.17 13.76
CA HIS A 450 -6.56 -10.18 14.09
C HIS A 450 -7.89 -10.80 14.53
N GLY A 451 -8.22 -11.95 13.98
CA GLY A 451 -9.45 -12.69 14.30
C GLY A 451 -9.45 -13.42 15.62
N SER A 452 -8.29 -13.64 16.28
CA SER A 452 -8.16 -14.47 17.49
C SER A 452 -8.51 -13.73 18.78
N GLY A 453 -8.80 -14.51 19.82
CA GLY A 453 -9.03 -14.00 21.18
C GLY A 453 -10.33 -13.19 21.32
N GLN A 454 -10.71 -12.93 22.56
CA GLN A 454 -11.90 -12.14 22.91
C GLN A 454 -11.65 -11.24 24.12
N LEU A 455 -12.43 -10.19 24.25
CA LEU A 455 -12.41 -9.29 25.39
C LEU A 455 -13.04 -9.98 26.63
N ALA A 456 -12.56 -9.61 27.81
CA ALA A 456 -13.21 -9.98 29.06
C ALA A 456 -14.58 -9.28 29.22
N PRO A 457 -15.54 -9.90 29.93
CA PRO A 457 -16.81 -9.26 30.18
C PRO A 457 -16.67 -7.88 30.83
N GLY A 458 -17.24 -6.85 30.19
CA GLY A 458 -17.19 -5.47 30.66
C GLY A 458 -16.10 -4.59 30.03
N THR A 459 -15.16 -5.16 29.31
CA THR A 459 -14.16 -4.41 28.53
C THR A 459 -14.80 -3.89 27.22
N LYS A 460 -14.57 -2.62 26.87
CA LYS A 460 -15.18 -1.95 25.71
C LYS A 460 -14.32 -1.97 24.44
N GLY A 461 -13.00 -2.26 24.59
CA GLY A 461 -12.05 -2.32 23.49
C GLY A 461 -11.27 -1.02 23.21
N ASN A 462 -11.65 0.10 23.84
CA ASN A 462 -10.99 1.40 23.66
C ASN A 462 -10.15 1.85 24.87
N GLU A 463 -9.99 1.00 25.88
CA GLU A 463 -9.27 1.31 27.11
C GLU A 463 -7.78 1.61 26.89
N LEU A 464 -7.18 0.98 25.87
CA LEU A 464 -5.74 1.10 25.58
C LEU A 464 -5.34 2.39 24.86
N ARG A 465 -6.32 3.18 24.40
CA ARG A 465 -6.10 4.52 23.80
C ARG A 465 -5.05 4.50 22.68
N THR A 466 -4.08 5.42 22.74
CA THR A 466 -3.01 5.58 21.73
C THR A 466 -2.06 4.39 21.59
N TYR A 467 -2.07 3.45 22.52
CA TYR A 467 -1.26 2.24 22.45
C TYR A 467 -1.98 1.05 21.77
N SER A 468 -3.28 1.21 21.48
CA SER A 468 -4.14 0.13 20.98
C SER A 468 -3.62 -0.48 19.68
N SER A 469 -3.26 0.36 18.70
CA SER A 469 -2.76 -0.11 17.40
C SER A 469 -1.48 -0.91 17.53
N THR A 470 -0.48 -0.38 18.26
CA THR A 470 0.80 -1.09 18.48
C THR A 470 0.58 -2.45 19.15
N LEU A 471 -0.32 -2.53 20.14
CA LEU A 471 -0.56 -3.78 20.86
C LEU A 471 -1.34 -4.78 19.99
N GLU A 472 -2.27 -4.30 19.16
CA GLU A 472 -3.04 -5.16 18.27
C GLU A 472 -2.15 -5.78 17.18
N GLU A 473 -1.29 -4.97 16.55
CA GLU A 473 -0.31 -5.45 15.59
C GLU A 473 0.68 -6.45 16.23
N ALA A 474 1.15 -6.16 17.46
CA ALA A 474 1.99 -7.09 18.17
C ALA A 474 1.28 -8.42 18.48
N ARG A 475 -0.03 -8.38 18.77
CA ARG A 475 -0.82 -9.57 19.03
C ARG A 475 -0.99 -10.43 17.78
N ALA A 476 -1.30 -9.81 16.64
CA ALA A 476 -1.45 -10.52 15.38
C ALA A 476 -0.13 -11.13 14.89
N ASP A 477 0.97 -10.37 14.94
CA ASP A 477 2.31 -10.86 14.61
C ASP A 477 2.75 -12.01 15.53
N LEU A 478 2.54 -11.90 16.83
CA LEU A 478 2.89 -12.97 17.80
C LEU A 478 2.08 -14.24 17.57
N PHE A 479 0.80 -14.11 17.20
CA PHE A 479 -0.03 -15.25 16.82
C PHE A 479 0.56 -15.95 15.59
N ALA A 480 0.87 -15.19 14.54
CA ALA A 480 1.47 -15.71 13.33
C ALA A 480 2.83 -16.38 13.61
N LEU A 481 3.74 -15.70 14.29
CA LEU A 481 5.07 -16.22 14.63
C LEU A 481 4.97 -17.50 15.48
N TYR A 482 4.10 -17.52 16.49
CA TYR A 482 3.95 -18.70 17.33
C TYR A 482 3.51 -19.94 16.54
N TYR A 483 2.54 -19.76 15.62
CA TYR A 483 2.03 -20.87 14.83
C TYR A 483 2.88 -21.23 13.63
N LEU A 484 3.62 -20.31 13.06
CA LEU A 484 4.55 -20.61 11.97
C LEU A 484 5.58 -21.68 12.36
N GLY A 485 6.02 -21.69 13.62
CA GLY A 485 6.91 -22.71 14.17
C GLY A 485 6.20 -23.95 14.75
N ASP A 486 4.94 -24.20 14.40
CA ASP A 486 4.19 -25.36 14.87
C ASP A 486 4.21 -26.50 13.85
N GLU A 487 4.44 -27.73 14.30
CA GLU A 487 4.38 -28.96 13.48
C GLU A 487 3.02 -29.11 12.77
N LYS A 488 1.97 -28.49 13.29
CA LYS A 488 0.64 -28.49 12.68
C LYS A 488 0.66 -27.95 11.24
N LEU A 489 1.48 -26.94 10.94
CA LEU A 489 1.60 -26.40 9.59
C LEU A 489 2.23 -27.39 8.60
N VAL A 490 3.15 -28.25 9.08
CA VAL A 490 3.69 -29.39 8.29
C VAL A 490 2.61 -30.46 8.10
N GLU A 491 1.87 -30.79 9.16
CA GLU A 491 0.79 -31.81 9.13
C GLU A 491 -0.29 -31.46 8.12
N ILE A 492 -0.72 -30.19 8.07
CA ILE A 492 -1.77 -29.74 7.14
C ILE A 492 -1.24 -29.32 5.75
N GLY A 493 0.08 -29.45 5.52
CA GLY A 493 0.71 -29.25 4.22
C GLY A 493 0.94 -27.81 3.83
N LEU A 494 0.92 -26.85 4.77
CA LEU A 494 1.20 -25.44 4.51
C LEU A 494 2.70 -25.15 4.37
N ILE A 495 3.55 -25.87 5.09
CA ILE A 495 5.01 -25.77 4.98
C ILE A 495 5.63 -27.15 4.78
N PRO A 496 6.71 -27.25 3.99
CA PRO A 496 7.42 -28.54 3.81
C PRO A 496 8.28 -28.92 5.02
N THR A 497 8.77 -27.95 5.78
CA THR A 497 9.69 -28.10 6.92
C THR A 497 9.62 -26.87 7.82
N LEU A 498 10.02 -27.00 9.08
CA LEU A 498 10.14 -25.88 10.02
C LEU A 498 11.25 -24.88 9.65
N ASP A 499 12.12 -25.16 8.68
CA ASP A 499 13.09 -24.18 8.18
C ASP A 499 12.42 -22.93 7.61
N VAL A 500 11.17 -23.04 7.14
CA VAL A 500 10.34 -21.89 6.73
C VAL A 500 10.14 -20.95 7.93
N ALA A 501 9.76 -21.51 9.09
CA ALA A 501 9.60 -20.73 10.31
C ALA A 501 10.93 -20.14 10.82
N TRP A 502 11.99 -20.92 10.75
CA TRP A 502 13.32 -20.47 11.20
C TRP A 502 13.87 -19.34 10.33
N SER A 503 13.57 -19.35 9.04
CA SER A 503 13.85 -18.22 8.14
C SER A 503 13.12 -16.96 8.60
N GLN A 504 11.82 -17.05 8.79
CA GLN A 504 10.98 -15.92 9.20
C GLN A 504 11.36 -15.39 10.58
N TYR A 505 11.69 -16.26 11.53
CA TYR A 505 12.14 -15.84 12.87
C TYR A 505 13.42 -15.02 12.82
N SER A 506 14.40 -15.47 12.01
CA SER A 506 15.66 -14.75 11.85
C SER A 506 15.42 -13.36 11.22
N ASP A 507 14.61 -13.30 10.17
CA ASP A 507 14.28 -12.04 9.49
C ASP A 507 13.51 -11.11 10.41
N TYR A 508 12.46 -11.59 11.07
CA TYR A 508 11.61 -10.79 11.94
C TYR A 508 12.40 -10.16 13.10
N ILE A 509 13.27 -10.95 13.76
CA ILE A 509 14.11 -10.46 14.85
C ILE A 509 15.13 -9.45 14.33
N MET A 510 15.77 -9.71 13.20
CA MET A 510 16.71 -8.78 12.57
C MET A 510 16.02 -7.46 12.17
N ASN A 511 14.87 -7.54 11.55
CA ASN A 511 14.10 -6.37 11.14
C ASN A 511 13.64 -5.55 12.36
N GLY A 512 13.00 -6.20 13.32
CA GLY A 512 12.46 -5.54 14.52
C GLY A 512 13.52 -4.88 15.39
N TYR A 513 14.69 -5.50 15.50
CA TYR A 513 15.78 -5.01 16.36
C TYR A 513 16.70 -4.01 15.66
N MET A 514 16.96 -4.18 14.34
CA MET A 514 18.01 -3.43 13.63
C MET A 514 17.52 -2.78 12.32
N THR A 515 17.19 -3.58 11.30
CA THR A 515 17.20 -3.09 9.93
C THR A 515 16.11 -2.09 9.60
N GLN A 516 14.95 -2.16 10.26
CA GLN A 516 13.90 -1.15 10.14
C GLN A 516 14.33 0.25 10.62
N LEU A 517 15.36 0.35 11.46
CA LEU A 517 15.87 1.62 11.98
C LEU A 517 16.45 2.52 10.86
N SER A 518 16.81 1.95 9.72
CA SER A 518 17.23 2.71 8.53
C SER A 518 16.17 3.68 7.99
N ARG A 519 14.90 3.48 8.35
CA ARG A 519 13.76 4.30 7.94
C ARG A 519 13.46 5.45 8.90
N ILE A 520 14.21 5.58 9.99
CA ILE A 520 14.00 6.57 11.04
C ILE A 520 15.13 7.58 11.01
N GLU A 521 14.82 8.86 11.05
CA GLU A 521 15.82 9.91 11.14
C GLU A 521 16.65 9.77 12.42
N LEU A 522 17.96 9.94 12.30
CA LEU A 522 18.89 9.78 13.41
C LEU A 522 18.50 10.68 14.59
N GLY A 523 18.32 10.07 15.76
CA GLY A 523 17.94 10.75 17.00
C GLY A 523 16.44 10.87 17.25
N LYS A 524 15.60 10.36 16.32
CA LYS A 524 14.16 10.23 16.54
C LYS A 524 13.83 8.91 17.23
N ASP A 525 12.66 8.86 17.86
CA ASP A 525 12.07 7.65 18.42
C ASP A 525 11.24 6.91 17.37
N VAL A 526 10.86 5.65 17.65
CA VAL A 526 9.93 4.91 16.80
C VAL A 526 8.50 5.40 17.05
N GLU A 527 7.80 5.83 16.01
CA GLU A 527 6.43 6.37 16.11
C GLU A 527 5.39 5.48 15.46
N GLU A 528 5.69 4.88 14.30
CA GLU A 528 4.76 4.08 13.50
C GLU A 528 4.43 2.73 14.18
N SER A 529 3.15 2.33 14.17
CA SER A 529 2.63 1.20 14.96
C SER A 529 3.25 -0.15 14.60
N HIS A 530 3.45 -0.45 13.30
CA HIS A 530 4.07 -1.70 12.86
C HIS A 530 5.57 -1.74 13.15
N MET A 531 6.26 -0.61 13.14
CA MET A 531 7.65 -0.54 13.55
C MET A 531 7.78 -0.72 15.06
N ARG A 532 6.85 -0.12 15.84
CA ARG A 532 6.77 -0.30 17.28
C ARG A 532 6.51 -1.75 17.67
N ASN A 533 5.58 -2.43 17.01
CA ASN A 533 5.27 -3.81 17.34
C ASN A 533 6.46 -4.73 17.10
N ARG A 534 7.13 -4.63 15.94
CA ARG A 534 8.31 -5.44 15.60
C ARG A 534 9.45 -5.20 16.58
N LYS A 535 9.69 -3.93 16.92
CA LYS A 535 10.70 -3.56 17.90
C LYS A 535 10.37 -4.14 19.29
N LEU A 536 9.12 -4.00 19.75
CA LEU A 536 8.64 -4.56 21.01
C LEU A 536 8.93 -6.06 21.11
N ILE A 537 8.51 -6.80 20.10
CA ILE A 537 8.69 -8.27 20.08
C ILE A 537 10.16 -8.65 20.07
N ALA A 538 10.95 -8.02 19.20
CA ALA A 538 12.37 -8.34 19.07
C ALA A 538 13.17 -7.99 20.34
N GLU A 539 12.98 -6.81 20.93
CA GLU A 539 13.69 -6.42 22.16
C GLU A 539 13.23 -7.20 23.38
N TRP A 540 11.93 -7.43 23.52
CA TRP A 540 11.42 -8.22 24.63
C TRP A 540 11.97 -9.66 24.58
N CYS A 541 11.96 -10.30 23.42
CA CYS A 541 12.51 -11.63 23.25
C CYS A 541 14.03 -11.68 23.49
N TYR A 542 14.76 -10.65 23.01
CA TYR A 542 16.19 -10.53 23.29
C TYR A 542 16.47 -10.45 24.79
N GLU A 543 15.80 -9.55 25.51
CA GLU A 543 16.03 -9.38 26.96
C GLU A 543 15.60 -10.60 27.77
N LYS A 544 14.45 -11.22 27.46
CA LYS A 544 13.96 -12.41 28.17
C LYS A 544 14.76 -13.66 27.84
N GLY A 545 15.23 -13.80 26.61
CA GLY A 545 16.04 -14.93 26.16
C GLY A 545 17.51 -14.83 26.52
N LYS A 546 17.99 -13.74 27.09
CA LYS A 546 19.41 -13.44 27.32
C LYS A 546 20.13 -14.45 28.20
N ALA A 547 19.50 -14.89 29.28
CA ALA A 547 20.09 -15.85 30.22
C ALA A 547 20.37 -17.22 29.58
N GLU A 548 19.62 -17.57 28.52
CA GLU A 548 19.76 -18.83 27.78
C GLU A 548 20.39 -18.66 26.41
N ASN A 549 20.87 -17.45 26.10
CA ASN A 549 21.47 -17.05 24.83
C ASN A 549 20.59 -17.41 23.60
N VAL A 550 19.29 -17.16 23.70
CA VAL A 550 18.33 -17.46 22.63
C VAL A 550 18.58 -16.59 21.43
N ILE A 551 18.83 -15.30 21.67
CA ILE A 551 19.20 -14.30 20.67
C ILE A 551 20.51 -13.66 21.13
N GLU A 552 21.43 -13.43 20.21
CA GLU A 552 22.75 -12.87 20.49
C GLU A 552 23.06 -11.68 19.59
N LEU A 553 23.64 -10.63 20.18
CA LEU A 553 24.29 -9.54 19.45
C LEU A 553 25.77 -9.86 19.28
N VAL A 554 26.20 -10.11 18.05
CA VAL A 554 27.56 -10.46 17.69
C VAL A 554 28.25 -9.26 17.05
N LYS A 555 29.42 -8.88 17.56
CA LYS A 555 30.29 -7.89 16.88
C LYS A 555 31.37 -8.61 16.09
N LYS A 556 31.42 -8.34 14.77
CA LYS A 556 32.42 -8.86 13.85
C LYS A 556 32.84 -7.78 12.86
N ASP A 557 34.15 -7.58 12.70
CA ASP A 557 34.73 -6.62 11.78
C ASP A 557 34.18 -5.19 11.93
N GLY A 558 33.89 -4.78 13.18
CA GLY A 558 33.33 -3.48 13.54
C GLY A 558 31.82 -3.34 13.32
N LYS A 559 31.14 -4.36 12.82
CA LYS A 559 29.70 -4.40 12.55
C LYS A 559 28.96 -5.22 13.60
N THR A 560 27.74 -4.79 13.93
CA THR A 560 26.83 -5.51 14.82
C THR A 560 25.89 -6.39 14.01
N TYR A 561 25.70 -7.62 14.46
CA TYR A 561 24.76 -8.58 13.91
C TYR A 561 23.85 -9.09 15.01
N ILE A 562 22.61 -9.41 14.69
CA ILE A 562 21.72 -10.12 15.57
C ILE A 562 21.49 -11.54 15.04
N VAL A 563 21.58 -12.54 15.92
CA VAL A 563 21.56 -13.94 15.54
C VAL A 563 20.65 -14.71 16.47
N VAL A 564 19.79 -15.56 15.91
CA VAL A 564 18.97 -16.49 16.67
C VAL A 564 19.74 -17.80 16.86
N ASN A 565 19.97 -18.18 18.12
CA ASN A 565 20.71 -19.40 18.49
C ASN A 565 19.79 -20.58 18.80
N ASP A 566 18.55 -20.32 19.24
CA ASP A 566 17.59 -21.36 19.64
C ASP A 566 16.18 -21.00 19.21
N PHE A 567 15.76 -21.48 18.04
CA PHE A 567 14.45 -21.22 17.46
C PHE A 567 13.29 -21.81 18.29
N VAL A 568 13.49 -22.93 18.91
CA VAL A 568 12.47 -23.60 19.74
C VAL A 568 12.18 -22.78 21.00
N LYS A 569 13.23 -22.27 21.66
CA LYS A 569 13.05 -21.36 22.78
C LYS A 569 12.51 -20.01 22.36
N LEU A 570 12.88 -19.49 21.19
CA LEU A 570 12.32 -18.26 20.66
C LEU A 570 10.80 -18.39 20.43
N ARG A 571 10.34 -19.50 19.84
CA ARG A 571 8.91 -19.79 19.73
C ARG A 571 8.20 -19.77 21.10
N LYS A 572 8.83 -20.33 22.13
CA LYS A 572 8.27 -20.30 23.48
C LYS A 572 8.14 -18.86 24.01
N LEU A 573 9.15 -18.01 23.78
CA LEU A 573 9.09 -16.59 24.14
C LEU A 573 7.98 -15.85 23.40
N PHE A 574 7.75 -16.11 22.10
CA PHE A 574 6.60 -15.57 21.38
C PHE A 574 5.27 -15.97 22.03
N GLY A 575 5.13 -17.23 22.46
CA GLY A 575 3.93 -17.70 23.16
C GLY A 575 3.72 -17.02 24.52
N GLU A 576 4.79 -16.83 25.29
CA GLU A 576 4.74 -16.13 26.59
C GLU A 576 4.34 -14.66 26.41
N LEU A 577 4.89 -13.98 25.42
CA LEU A 577 4.52 -12.59 25.12
C LEU A 577 3.10 -12.49 24.58
N LEU A 578 2.68 -13.41 23.71
CA LEU A 578 1.30 -13.47 23.20
C LEU A 578 0.28 -13.61 24.34
N CYS A 579 0.59 -14.46 25.34
CA CYS A 579 -0.25 -14.63 26.51
C CYS A 579 -0.46 -13.31 27.26
N GLU A 580 0.61 -12.55 27.49
CA GLU A 580 0.54 -11.26 28.19
C GLU A 580 -0.14 -10.17 27.33
N VAL A 581 0.18 -10.07 26.04
CA VAL A 581 -0.43 -9.12 25.13
C VAL A 581 -1.94 -9.37 25.01
N GLN A 582 -2.37 -10.64 24.90
CA GLN A 582 -3.79 -10.99 24.91
C GLN A 582 -4.47 -10.65 26.24
N ARG A 583 -3.84 -10.90 27.37
CA ARG A 583 -4.36 -10.50 28.69
C ARG A 583 -4.60 -8.99 28.75
N ILE A 584 -3.58 -8.21 28.39
CA ILE A 584 -3.65 -6.74 28.38
C ILE A 584 -4.83 -6.25 27.52
N LYS A 585 -4.95 -6.78 26.30
CA LYS A 585 -6.06 -6.44 25.41
C LYS A 585 -7.41 -6.86 25.99
N SER A 586 -7.53 -8.10 26.46
CA SER A 586 -8.78 -8.66 26.95
C SER A 586 -9.30 -7.95 28.18
N GLU A 587 -8.42 -7.51 29.07
CA GLU A 587 -8.78 -6.82 30.33
C GLU A 587 -8.82 -5.29 30.17
N GLY A 588 -8.34 -4.74 29.05
CA GLY A 588 -8.22 -3.29 28.85
C GLY A 588 -7.18 -2.65 29.78
N ASP A 589 -6.11 -3.38 30.15
CA ASP A 589 -5.07 -2.96 31.09
C ASP A 589 -4.14 -1.90 30.48
N TYR A 590 -4.57 -0.63 30.54
CA TYR A 590 -3.84 0.49 29.98
C TYR A 590 -2.44 0.66 30.56
N GLU A 591 -2.26 0.50 31.86
CA GLU A 591 -0.95 0.73 32.53
C GLU A 591 0.06 -0.35 32.12
N ALA A 592 -0.34 -1.62 32.04
CA ALA A 592 0.52 -2.68 31.53
C ALA A 592 0.83 -2.48 30.04
N CYS A 593 -0.14 -2.09 29.23
CA CYS A 593 0.06 -1.75 27.80
C CYS A 593 1.09 -0.65 27.63
N LYS A 594 0.91 0.48 28.34
CA LYS A 594 1.85 1.59 28.32
C LYS A 594 3.25 1.16 28.75
N ALA A 595 3.38 0.44 29.84
CA ALA A 595 4.67 -0.03 30.34
C ALA A 595 5.38 -0.93 29.32
N LEU A 596 4.65 -1.81 28.66
CA LEU A 596 5.19 -2.71 27.65
C LEU A 596 5.65 -1.92 26.40
N VAL A 597 4.81 -1.05 25.85
CA VAL A 597 5.12 -0.27 24.65
C VAL A 597 6.25 0.72 24.90
N GLU A 598 6.18 1.51 25.98
CA GLU A 598 7.22 2.50 26.30
C GLU A 598 8.55 1.83 26.68
N GLY A 599 8.49 0.61 27.25
CA GLY A 599 9.67 -0.13 27.68
C GLY A 599 10.45 -0.76 26.53
N TYR A 600 9.77 -1.19 25.46
CA TYR A 600 10.39 -1.99 24.40
C TYR A 600 10.20 -1.48 22.97
N ALA A 601 9.22 -0.59 22.73
CA ALA A 601 8.84 -0.22 21.37
C ALA A 601 9.37 1.13 20.88
N VAL A 602 9.71 2.04 21.77
CA VAL A 602 9.86 3.47 21.43
C VAL A 602 11.31 3.88 21.29
N LYS A 603 12.13 3.63 22.32
CA LYS A 603 13.51 4.15 22.40
C LYS A 603 14.49 3.33 21.57
N ILE A 604 15.36 4.00 20.84
CA ILE A 604 16.38 3.40 19.99
C ILE A 604 17.76 3.58 20.62
N ASN A 605 18.62 2.55 20.54
CA ASN A 605 20.03 2.69 20.88
C ASN A 605 20.72 3.58 19.83
N PRO A 606 21.28 4.74 20.21
CA PRO A 606 21.81 5.71 19.23
C PRO A 606 23.02 5.21 18.43
N GLU A 607 23.87 4.37 19.04
CA GLU A 607 25.05 3.81 18.36
C GLU A 607 24.62 2.80 17.31
N LEU A 608 23.71 1.90 17.64
CA LEU A 608 23.15 0.93 16.68
C LEU A 608 22.38 1.62 15.57
N HIS A 609 21.58 2.65 15.90
CA HIS A 609 20.83 3.43 14.90
C HIS A 609 21.76 4.05 13.86
N LYS A 610 22.80 4.72 14.32
CA LYS A 610 23.81 5.32 13.44
C LYS A 610 24.48 4.26 12.57
N GLU A 611 24.92 3.13 13.17
CA GLU A 611 25.55 2.03 12.45
C GLU A 611 24.64 1.49 11.33
N VAL A 612 23.34 1.24 11.64
CA VAL A 612 22.38 0.71 10.67
C VAL A 612 22.16 1.68 9.51
N ILE A 613 21.99 2.98 9.80
CA ILE A 613 21.86 4.01 8.76
C ILE A 613 23.08 4.03 7.84
N GLU A 614 24.31 4.05 8.42
CA GLU A 614 25.54 4.10 7.65
C GLU A 614 25.71 2.84 6.78
N ARG A 615 25.40 1.65 7.32
CA ARG A 615 25.49 0.38 6.58
C ARG A 615 24.47 0.29 5.47
N ASN A 616 23.22 0.71 5.73
CA ASN A 616 22.18 0.72 4.71
C ASN A 616 22.49 1.72 3.60
N ALA A 617 22.99 2.91 3.94
CA ALA A 617 23.41 3.91 2.96
C ALA A 617 24.56 3.42 2.07
N ALA A 618 25.50 2.62 2.62
CA ALA A 618 26.61 2.05 1.86
C ALA A 618 26.14 1.02 0.80
N LEU A 619 24.98 0.40 0.99
CA LEU A 619 24.37 -0.50 0.00
C LEU A 619 23.72 0.26 -1.16
N ASN A 620 23.49 1.55 -1.00
CA ASN A 620 22.79 2.39 -1.98
C ASN A 620 21.43 1.77 -2.38
N ILE A 621 20.68 1.27 -1.40
CA ILE A 621 19.32 0.72 -1.57
C ILE A 621 18.33 1.84 -1.26
N GLU A 622 17.45 2.12 -2.20
CA GLU A 622 16.38 3.08 -2.00
C GLU A 622 15.38 2.57 -0.94
N PRO A 623 15.10 3.34 0.12
CA PRO A 623 14.21 2.91 1.20
C PRO A 623 12.74 2.83 0.78
N TYR A 624 12.35 3.58 -0.26
CA TYR A 624 10.97 3.63 -0.74
C TYR A 624 10.84 2.97 -2.11
N GLY A 625 9.69 2.30 -2.31
CA GLY A 625 9.36 1.66 -3.56
C GLY A 625 7.95 2.00 -4.00
N GLY A 626 7.75 2.08 -5.30
CA GLY A 626 6.43 2.17 -5.92
C GLY A 626 6.45 1.52 -7.28
N PHE A 627 5.34 1.57 -7.99
CA PHE A 627 5.12 0.74 -9.14
C PHE A 627 4.82 1.52 -10.42
N VAL A 628 5.10 0.88 -11.55
CA VAL A 628 4.43 1.15 -12.83
C VAL A 628 3.32 0.14 -13.01
N ASN A 629 2.16 0.61 -13.47
CA ASN A 629 1.02 -0.26 -13.76
C ASN A 629 1.21 -1.02 -15.09
N PRO A 630 0.64 -2.23 -15.21
CA PRO A 630 0.42 -2.85 -16.52
C PRO A 630 -0.60 -2.04 -17.33
N GLU A 631 -0.61 -2.25 -18.65
CA GLU A 631 -1.55 -1.61 -19.58
C GLU A 631 -2.37 -2.67 -20.29
N TYR A 632 -3.66 -2.39 -20.45
CA TYR A 632 -4.64 -3.26 -21.07
C TYR A 632 -5.18 -2.63 -22.36
N GLU A 633 -5.35 -3.43 -23.42
CA GLU A 633 -5.87 -3.00 -24.69
C GLU A 633 -6.92 -3.99 -25.21
N LEU A 634 -8.10 -3.50 -25.60
CA LEU A 634 -9.13 -4.35 -26.21
C LEU A 634 -8.70 -4.80 -27.59
N VAL A 635 -8.75 -6.10 -27.85
CA VAL A 635 -8.57 -6.68 -29.19
C VAL A 635 -9.94 -6.92 -29.79
N THR A 636 -10.21 -6.30 -30.94
CA THR A 636 -11.49 -6.42 -31.63
C THR A 636 -11.34 -7.15 -32.97
N ASP A 637 -12.40 -7.87 -33.36
CA ASP A 637 -12.53 -8.43 -34.71
C ASP A 637 -12.91 -7.34 -35.76
N ALA A 638 -13.09 -7.77 -37.01
CA ALA A 638 -13.43 -6.87 -38.11
C ALA A 638 -14.81 -6.21 -37.95
N GLU A 639 -15.70 -6.80 -37.17
CA GLU A 639 -17.03 -6.31 -36.83
C GLU A 639 -17.02 -5.39 -35.61
N GLY A 640 -15.86 -5.19 -34.97
CA GLY A 640 -15.69 -4.34 -33.78
C GLY A 640 -16.08 -5.02 -32.45
N LYS A 641 -16.32 -6.33 -32.47
CA LYS A 641 -16.59 -7.12 -31.26
C LYS A 641 -15.29 -7.43 -30.55
N VAL A 642 -15.25 -7.28 -29.23
CA VAL A 642 -14.10 -7.66 -28.40
C VAL A 642 -13.93 -9.19 -28.46
N VAL A 643 -12.72 -9.63 -28.75
CA VAL A 643 -12.33 -11.06 -28.86
C VAL A 643 -11.22 -11.45 -27.89
N ASP A 644 -10.47 -10.47 -27.34
CA ASP A 644 -9.49 -10.67 -26.27
C ASP A 644 -9.12 -9.32 -25.64
N VAL A 645 -8.35 -9.35 -24.55
CA VAL A 645 -7.72 -8.20 -23.93
C VAL A 645 -6.22 -8.47 -23.82
N LYS A 646 -5.43 -7.62 -24.46
CA LYS A 646 -3.98 -7.70 -24.45
C LYS A 646 -3.43 -7.01 -23.21
N LEU A 647 -2.57 -7.71 -22.48
CA LEU A 647 -1.82 -7.19 -21.34
C LEU A 647 -0.38 -6.87 -21.78
N THR A 648 0.11 -5.69 -21.41
CA THR A 648 1.50 -5.26 -21.63
C THR A 648 2.09 -4.63 -20.37
N TYR A 649 3.42 -4.66 -20.27
CA TYR A 649 4.14 -4.13 -19.11
C TYR A 649 5.04 -2.98 -19.53
N PRO A 650 4.69 -1.73 -19.26
CA PRO A 650 5.54 -0.57 -19.52
C PRO A 650 6.84 -0.66 -18.74
N ALA A 651 7.94 -0.29 -19.39
CA ALA A 651 9.27 -0.31 -18.79
C ALA A 651 9.82 1.11 -18.50
N ASN A 652 8.98 2.15 -18.63
CA ASN A 652 9.40 3.55 -18.50
C ASN A 652 8.40 4.34 -17.64
N TYR A 653 8.86 4.76 -16.48
CA TYR A 653 8.06 5.53 -15.51
C TYR A 653 7.62 6.89 -16.06
N VAL A 654 8.53 7.61 -16.72
CA VAL A 654 8.23 8.94 -17.30
C VAL A 654 7.20 8.83 -18.42
N GLU A 655 7.35 7.85 -19.32
CA GLU A 655 6.40 7.63 -20.41
C GLU A 655 5.00 7.32 -19.90
N GLN A 656 4.88 6.47 -18.86
CA GLN A 656 3.59 6.17 -18.28
C GLN A 656 2.92 7.40 -17.67
N HIS A 657 3.67 8.22 -16.91
CA HIS A 657 3.10 9.42 -16.31
C HIS A 657 2.73 10.50 -17.34
N LEU A 658 3.50 10.64 -18.42
CA LEU A 658 3.14 11.54 -19.54
C LEU A 658 1.94 11.02 -20.31
N TYR A 659 1.80 9.71 -20.50
CA TYR A 659 0.61 9.10 -21.05
C TYR A 659 -0.62 9.38 -20.18
N TYR A 660 -0.50 9.17 -18.86
CA TYR A 660 -1.59 9.50 -17.93
C TYR A 660 -1.92 10.98 -17.88
N ALA A 661 -0.92 11.85 -18.00
CA ALA A 661 -1.13 13.30 -18.08
C ALA A 661 -1.95 13.72 -19.30
N LYS A 662 -1.75 13.02 -20.43
CA LYS A 662 -2.46 13.29 -21.68
C LYS A 662 -3.89 12.73 -21.66
N GLU A 663 -4.09 11.50 -21.22
CA GLU A 663 -5.34 10.77 -21.40
C GLU A 663 -6.28 10.86 -20.19
N TYR A 664 -5.76 11.11 -18.95
CA TYR A 664 -6.53 11.05 -17.70
C TYR A 664 -6.40 12.31 -16.84
N SER A 665 -6.34 13.49 -17.48
CA SER A 665 -6.34 14.79 -16.80
C SER A 665 -7.65 15.53 -17.07
N PHE A 666 -8.64 15.30 -16.20
CA PHE A 666 -10.01 15.76 -16.42
C PHE A 666 -10.39 16.98 -15.56
N LEU A 667 -9.80 17.15 -14.38
CA LEU A 667 -10.17 18.22 -13.46
C LEU A 667 -9.57 19.58 -13.87
N PRO A 668 -10.20 20.70 -13.49
CA PRO A 668 -9.55 22.02 -13.53
C PRO A 668 -8.23 22.02 -12.77
N SER A 669 -7.38 22.99 -13.02
CA SER A 669 -6.07 23.10 -12.34
C SER A 669 -6.20 23.54 -10.88
N ILE A 670 -7.32 24.16 -10.52
CA ILE A 670 -7.70 24.55 -9.15
C ILE A 670 -9.19 24.27 -9.02
N ASN A 671 -9.57 23.52 -7.96
CA ASN A 671 -10.94 23.10 -7.69
C ASN A 671 -11.50 23.73 -6.42
#